data_4229bd093600570604d517c61e40fe5c
#
_entry.id   4229bd093600570604d517c61e40fe5c
#
_cell.length_a   1.000
_cell.length_b   1.000
_cell.length_c   1.000
_cell.angle_alpha   90.00
_cell.angle_beta   90.00
_cell.angle_gamma   90.00
#
_symmetry.space_group_name_H-M   'P 1'
#
loop_
_entity.id
_entity.type
_entity.pdbx_description
1 polymer ?
#
loop_
_entity_poly.entity_id
_entity_poly.type
_entity_poly.pdbx_seq_one_letter_code
_entity_poly.pdbx_strand_id
1 'polypeptide(L)'
;VVTASIDQDLLLHILYGSPAGRRFTQDTPVLPEVWLHYARDSGKSVKGLIVPRNDHQAHHVAEELHQRIKAFRSTRKSPSAVDRPGANVADMPGLITLDCYFDEVVNVVLPLTRWWVTDGMEAMVKLPKRTIAAHATNAFERLLSLETLKNSGMANGSDGKSGNLGLSFDPPAQTRKTGAKHKRPARPFPDSTARLLLLLSMIHAASTGRLKGIGEEIQFQGETREVLNIGHLGAIPPEAIGKALCDILQLTILRKRRIPQSKYFKQQLAEEDRRAKSDQISESVQEDKAISHDGRFDPRLIFTFSINREGDNAVADSVKTTKADAARRLFAVSNSDIRWAVIDSGIDSQHHAFRKYPRDHIFGPVDDWDVTETPLTRDETRVVARYDMTLISELRNRDNLFDEAARLDLAQRIRRDIDLPAEGEGALVASKAGVLKLLEKARDDLENLRPLDWDLVEQITRVRHDHTPANHHGTHVAGTLGGRWPEAQGDKTVWVEGMCPDIKLIDFNVMGGSLKATEFAVIAAMRLIRHLNERNDFMVVHGANLSLAIPHDVTNYACGRTPVCVECETLVNNGVVVVAAAGNAGYNVFKTKDRDIPLHTETSIADPGNAEAVITVGSTHRLEPHNYGVSYFSSRGPTGDGRMKPDLVAPGEKIDAPICAQQFATLEGTSMAAPHVSGAAALLMARFPELIGNAKRIKQILCDSATDLGRERAYQGCGLVDVLRALQSV
;
A
#
# COMPACT_ATOMS: atom_id res chain seq x y z
N VAL A 1 -10.49 -25.43 16.28
CA VAL A 1 -11.91 -25.00 16.34
C VAL A 1 -12.25 -24.51 14.94
N VAL A 2 -13.13 -25.24 14.23
CA VAL A 2 -13.65 -24.80 12.93
C VAL A 2 -14.47 -23.53 13.18
N THR A 3 -13.95 -22.39 12.74
CA THR A 3 -14.64 -21.09 12.82
C THR A 3 -15.36 -20.87 11.51
N ALA A 4 -16.62 -20.43 11.55
CA ALA A 4 -17.33 -20.02 10.34
C ALA A 4 -16.74 -18.71 9.81
N SER A 5 -16.61 -18.59 8.49
CA SER A 5 -16.25 -17.35 7.79
C SER A 5 -17.50 -16.71 7.17
N ILE A 6 -17.43 -15.43 6.89
CA ILE A 6 -18.50 -14.66 6.24
C ILE A 6 -18.09 -14.43 4.78
N ASP A 7 -18.99 -14.76 3.86
CA ASP A 7 -18.82 -14.50 2.44
C ASP A 7 -18.78 -12.98 2.14
N GLN A 8 -18.08 -12.64 1.07
CA GLN A 8 -17.92 -11.24 0.63
C GLN A 8 -19.25 -10.57 0.30
N ASP A 9 -20.15 -11.29 -0.39
CA ASP A 9 -21.43 -10.73 -0.79
C ASP A 9 -22.33 -10.45 0.40
N LEU A 10 -22.33 -11.33 1.40
CA LEU A 10 -23.03 -11.10 2.66
C LEU A 10 -22.46 -9.92 3.42
N LEU A 11 -21.13 -9.79 3.48
CA LEU A 11 -20.47 -8.65 4.13
C LEU A 11 -20.84 -7.33 3.46
N LEU A 12 -20.74 -7.26 2.13
CA LEU A 12 -21.08 -6.06 1.36
C LEU A 12 -22.57 -5.74 1.46
N HIS A 13 -23.42 -6.76 1.51
CA HIS A 13 -24.85 -6.59 1.73
C HIS A 13 -25.17 -5.97 3.11
N ILE A 14 -24.51 -6.42 4.16
CA ILE A 14 -24.66 -5.85 5.50
C ILE A 14 -24.19 -4.39 5.52
N LEU A 15 -23.01 -4.10 4.94
CA LEU A 15 -22.44 -2.76 4.93
C LEU A 15 -23.24 -1.77 4.08
N TYR A 16 -23.66 -2.16 2.89
CA TYR A 16 -24.20 -1.26 1.89
C TYR A 16 -25.69 -1.40 1.60
N GLY A 17 -26.30 -2.51 2.01
CA GLY A 17 -27.72 -2.83 1.75
C GLY A 17 -28.05 -3.13 0.28
N SER A 18 -27.16 -2.81 -0.63
CA SER A 18 -27.18 -3.22 -2.04
C SER A 18 -25.82 -2.95 -2.69
N PRO A 19 -25.48 -3.62 -3.81
CA PRO A 19 -24.24 -3.35 -4.56
C PRO A 19 -24.10 -1.90 -5.06
N ALA A 20 -25.21 -1.16 -5.13
CA ALA A 20 -25.24 0.25 -5.56
C ALA A 20 -25.08 1.29 -4.40
N GLY A 21 -25.03 0.84 -3.16
CA GLY A 21 -24.97 1.71 -1.97
C GLY A 21 -23.60 2.30 -1.67
N ARG A 22 -23.07 3.12 -2.57
CA ARG A 22 -21.68 3.65 -2.52
C ARG A 22 -21.37 4.67 -1.40
N ARG A 23 -22.34 5.09 -0.58
CA ARG A 23 -22.15 6.22 0.36
C ARG A 23 -21.47 5.87 1.68
N PHE A 24 -21.36 4.60 2.02
CA PHE A 24 -20.82 4.18 3.32
C PHE A 24 -19.29 4.35 3.43
N THR A 25 -18.57 4.21 2.33
CA THR A 25 -17.09 4.24 2.31
C THR A 25 -16.49 5.59 2.62
N GLN A 26 -17.19 6.69 2.31
CA GLN A 26 -16.68 8.04 2.56
C GLN A 26 -16.72 8.43 4.04
N ASP A 27 -17.59 7.76 4.83
CA ASP A 27 -17.82 8.10 6.23
C ASP A 27 -17.18 7.11 7.21
N THR A 28 -16.65 5.98 6.73
CA THR A 28 -16.04 4.95 7.58
C THR A 28 -14.51 5.08 7.58
N PRO A 29 -13.90 5.30 8.74
CA PRO A 29 -12.44 5.42 8.83
C PRO A 29 -11.69 4.09 8.69
N VAL A 30 -12.36 2.95 8.82
CA VAL A 30 -11.81 1.63 8.58
C VAL A 30 -12.39 1.08 7.30
N LEU A 31 -11.52 0.80 6.33
CA LEU A 31 -11.95 0.42 4.98
C LEU A 31 -12.52 -1.00 4.94
N PRO A 32 -13.46 -1.28 4.02
CA PRO A 32 -14.13 -2.59 3.90
C PRO A 32 -13.19 -3.77 3.74
N GLU A 33 -12.04 -3.59 3.09
CA GLU A 33 -11.03 -4.64 2.93
C GLU A 33 -10.50 -5.19 4.26
N VAL A 34 -10.39 -4.33 5.28
CA VAL A 34 -10.01 -4.74 6.64
C VAL A 34 -11.08 -5.65 7.24
N TRP A 35 -12.35 -5.30 7.04
CA TRP A 35 -13.47 -6.12 7.49
C TRP A 35 -13.59 -7.44 6.73
N LEU A 36 -13.31 -7.43 5.42
CA LEU A 36 -13.25 -8.65 4.59
C LEU A 36 -12.18 -9.62 5.08
N HIS A 37 -11.00 -9.11 5.46
CA HIS A 37 -9.95 -9.94 6.02
C HIS A 37 -10.42 -10.67 7.28
N TYR A 38 -11.02 -9.94 8.24
CA TYR A 38 -11.51 -10.53 9.48
C TYR A 38 -12.77 -11.39 9.32
N ALA A 39 -13.58 -11.12 8.32
CA ALA A 39 -14.73 -11.96 7.97
C ALA A 39 -14.29 -13.34 7.46
N ARG A 40 -13.14 -13.40 6.77
CA ARG A 40 -12.54 -14.66 6.30
C ARG A 40 -11.78 -15.40 7.39
N ASP A 41 -11.04 -14.70 8.23
CA ASP A 41 -10.26 -15.29 9.33
C ASP A 41 -9.99 -14.25 10.44
N SER A 42 -10.89 -14.15 11.38
CA SER A 42 -10.78 -13.23 12.52
C SER A 42 -9.68 -13.60 13.53
N GLY A 43 -9.11 -14.79 13.43
CA GLY A 43 -8.00 -15.27 14.26
C GLY A 43 -6.64 -14.73 13.81
N LYS A 44 -6.54 -14.24 12.59
CA LYS A 44 -5.31 -13.67 12.05
C LYS A 44 -5.24 -12.16 12.26
N SER A 45 -4.02 -11.64 12.41
CA SER A 45 -3.78 -10.20 12.39
C SER A 45 -3.80 -9.66 10.96
N VAL A 46 -4.22 -8.41 10.81
CA VAL A 46 -4.06 -7.61 9.60
C VAL A 46 -2.77 -6.81 9.73
N LYS A 47 -1.94 -6.80 8.68
CA LYS A 47 -0.93 -5.76 8.50
C LYS A 47 -1.63 -4.52 7.96
N GLY A 48 -1.84 -3.57 8.84
CA GLY A 48 -2.64 -2.39 8.57
C GLY A 48 -1.80 -1.16 8.26
N LEU A 49 -2.40 -0.23 7.52
CA LEU A 49 -1.87 1.08 7.19
C LEU A 49 -2.82 2.14 7.73
N ILE A 50 -2.33 3.03 8.57
CA ILE A 50 -3.10 4.12 9.16
C ILE A 50 -2.60 5.46 8.62
N VAL A 51 -3.53 6.26 8.14
CA VAL A 51 -3.31 7.68 7.87
C VAL A 51 -3.80 8.47 9.09
N PRO A 52 -2.93 9.17 9.82
CA PRO A 52 -3.35 10.06 10.89
C PRO A 52 -4.09 11.27 10.32
N ARG A 53 -4.85 11.95 11.15
CA ARG A 53 -5.45 13.24 10.77
C ARG A 53 -4.36 14.30 10.59
N ASN A 54 -4.58 15.25 9.69
CA ASN A 54 -3.61 16.27 9.31
C ASN A 54 -3.13 17.16 10.47
N ASP A 55 -3.91 17.25 11.54
CA ASP A 55 -3.63 17.99 12.77
C ASP A 55 -2.72 17.20 13.75
N HIS A 56 -2.41 15.93 13.45
CA HIS A 56 -1.58 15.06 14.29
C HIS A 56 -0.39 14.49 13.54
N GLN A 57 0.77 14.53 14.19
CA GLN A 57 1.97 13.91 13.64
C GLN A 57 1.92 12.38 13.82
N ALA A 58 2.39 11.63 12.81
CA ALA A 58 2.28 10.17 12.78
C ALA A 58 2.93 9.49 13.98
N HIS A 59 4.11 9.96 14.42
CA HIS A 59 4.81 9.38 15.56
C HIS A 59 4.05 9.52 16.90
N HIS A 60 3.32 10.62 17.10
CA HIS A 60 2.47 10.79 18.29
C HIS A 60 1.30 9.79 18.29
N VAL A 61 0.68 9.59 17.12
CA VAL A 61 -0.43 8.64 16.96
C VAL A 61 0.07 7.20 17.08
N ALA A 62 1.25 6.89 16.54
CA ALA A 62 1.90 5.58 16.69
C ALA A 62 2.20 5.24 18.15
N GLU A 63 2.73 6.21 18.92
CA GLU A 63 2.96 6.05 20.36
C GLU A 63 1.66 5.72 21.11
N GLU A 64 0.60 6.47 20.81
CA GLU A 64 -0.68 6.26 21.45
C GLU A 64 -1.25 4.87 21.12
N LEU A 65 -1.17 4.45 19.85
CA LEU A 65 -1.61 3.12 19.39
C LEU A 65 -0.81 2.02 20.08
N HIS A 66 0.52 2.14 20.10
CA HIS A 66 1.39 1.15 20.74
C HIS A 66 1.03 0.95 22.23
N GLN A 67 0.91 2.05 22.99
CA GLN A 67 0.57 1.97 24.42
C GLN A 67 -0.82 1.41 24.66
N ARG A 68 -1.81 1.77 23.85
CA ARG A 68 -3.17 1.26 23.98
C ARG A 68 -3.28 -0.23 23.65
N ILE A 69 -2.62 -0.70 22.59
CA ILE A 69 -2.60 -2.12 22.23
C ILE A 69 -1.90 -2.92 23.33
N LYS A 70 -0.74 -2.47 23.82
CA LYS A 70 -0.02 -3.11 24.92
C LYS A 70 -0.88 -3.23 26.18
N ALA A 71 -1.55 -2.16 26.56
CA ALA A 71 -2.47 -2.15 27.69
C ALA A 71 -3.69 -3.05 27.47
N PHE A 72 -4.24 -3.06 26.26
CA PHE A 72 -5.36 -3.93 25.92
C PHE A 72 -4.98 -5.41 26.01
N ARG A 73 -3.81 -5.80 25.48
CA ARG A 73 -3.26 -7.16 25.57
C ARG A 73 -3.02 -7.60 27.01
N SER A 74 -2.49 -6.73 27.87
CA SER A 74 -2.21 -7.04 29.29
C SER A 74 -3.48 -7.29 30.12
N THR A 75 -4.65 -6.84 29.67
CA THR A 75 -5.91 -7.04 30.38
C THR A 75 -6.59 -8.38 30.08
N ARG A 76 -6.13 -9.12 29.07
CA ARG A 76 -6.70 -10.41 28.66
C ARG A 76 -6.10 -11.56 29.43
N LYS A 77 -6.96 -12.37 30.06
CA LYS A 77 -6.62 -13.64 30.75
C LYS A 77 -6.74 -14.88 29.84
N SER A 78 -6.91 -14.71 28.53
CA SER A 78 -7.06 -15.84 27.61
C SER A 78 -5.69 -16.41 27.23
N PRO A 79 -5.49 -17.74 27.22
CA PRO A 79 -4.24 -18.37 26.78
C PRO A 79 -3.82 -17.95 25.37
N SER A 80 -4.76 -17.72 24.47
CA SER A 80 -4.51 -17.26 23.10
C SER A 80 -4.01 -15.81 22.98
N ALA A 81 -4.04 -15.05 24.06
CA ALA A 81 -3.55 -13.66 24.06
C ALA A 81 -2.06 -13.55 24.46
N VAL A 82 -1.51 -14.59 25.10
CA VAL A 82 -0.12 -14.63 25.55
C VAL A 82 0.84 -14.90 24.40
N ASP A 83 0.38 -15.61 23.36
CA ASP A 83 1.23 -16.00 22.21
C ASP A 83 1.12 -15.07 21.00
N ARG A 84 0.47 -13.90 21.14
CA ARG A 84 0.40 -12.93 20.04
C ARG A 84 1.74 -12.23 19.84
N PRO A 85 2.29 -12.22 18.61
CA PRO A 85 3.49 -11.44 18.30
C PRO A 85 3.27 -9.95 18.57
N GLY A 86 4.35 -9.17 18.64
CA GLY A 86 4.31 -7.71 18.82
C GLY A 86 3.32 -7.03 17.86
N ALA A 87 2.84 -5.85 18.21
CA ALA A 87 1.93 -5.08 17.35
C ALA A 87 2.64 -4.47 16.14
N ASN A 88 3.99 -4.51 16.11
CA ASN A 88 4.84 -4.02 15.02
C ASN A 88 4.45 -2.61 14.55
N VAL A 89 4.19 -1.72 15.52
CA VAL A 89 3.81 -0.34 15.22
C VAL A 89 5.03 0.44 14.75
N ALA A 90 5.02 0.88 13.51
CA ALA A 90 6.08 1.70 12.91
C ALA A 90 5.46 2.89 12.17
N ASP A 91 6.15 4.05 12.18
CA ASP A 91 5.63 5.28 11.60
C ASP A 91 6.64 6.00 10.71
N MET A 92 6.12 6.75 9.75
CA MET A 92 6.81 7.77 8.96
C MET A 92 5.90 8.99 8.80
N PRO A 93 6.37 10.16 8.39
CA PRO A 93 5.53 11.34 8.24
C PRO A 93 4.25 11.07 7.44
N GLY A 94 3.10 11.25 8.08
CA GLY A 94 1.77 11.04 7.50
C GLY A 94 1.30 9.60 7.37
N LEU A 95 2.05 8.59 7.88
CA LEU A 95 1.69 7.19 7.71
C LEU A 95 2.17 6.33 8.89
N ILE A 96 1.36 5.31 9.26
CA ILE A 96 1.69 4.36 10.32
C ILE A 96 1.34 2.96 9.83
N THR A 97 2.23 1.98 10.05
CA THR A 97 1.90 0.56 9.85
C THR A 97 1.83 -0.16 11.19
N LEU A 98 0.96 -1.16 11.30
CA LEU A 98 0.84 -1.99 12.50
C LEU A 98 0.21 -3.35 12.20
N ASP A 99 0.51 -4.32 13.06
CA ASP A 99 -0.16 -5.62 13.06
C ASP A 99 -1.28 -5.63 14.13
N CYS A 100 -2.53 -5.76 13.67
CA CYS A 100 -3.71 -5.63 14.51
C CYS A 100 -4.64 -6.83 14.37
N TYR A 101 -5.15 -7.33 15.49
CA TYR A 101 -6.21 -8.33 15.53
C TYR A 101 -7.59 -7.66 15.52
N PHE A 102 -8.62 -8.41 15.14
CA PHE A 102 -9.99 -7.91 15.03
C PHE A 102 -10.47 -7.17 16.29
N ASP A 103 -10.24 -7.75 17.45
CA ASP A 103 -10.64 -7.17 18.73
C ASP A 103 -9.82 -5.91 19.11
N GLU A 104 -8.61 -5.79 18.63
CA GLU A 104 -7.76 -4.60 18.79
C GLU A 104 -8.26 -3.47 17.88
N VAL A 105 -8.65 -3.77 16.66
CA VAL A 105 -9.28 -2.77 15.79
C VAL A 105 -10.54 -2.21 16.44
N VAL A 106 -11.40 -3.07 16.96
CA VAL A 106 -12.69 -2.65 17.57
C VAL A 106 -12.47 -1.84 18.87
N ASN A 107 -11.51 -2.25 19.71
CA ASN A 107 -11.37 -1.67 21.05
C ASN A 107 -10.25 -0.61 21.17
N VAL A 108 -9.33 -0.52 20.19
CA VAL A 108 -8.23 0.44 20.22
C VAL A 108 -8.30 1.41 19.04
N VAL A 109 -8.38 0.90 17.79
CA VAL A 109 -8.33 1.73 16.59
C VAL A 109 -9.61 2.54 16.40
N LEU A 110 -10.78 1.89 16.39
CA LEU A 110 -12.08 2.55 16.21
C LEU A 110 -12.34 3.70 17.20
N PRO A 111 -12.02 3.58 18.51
CA PRO A 111 -12.20 4.67 19.45
C PRO A 111 -11.38 5.93 19.17
N LEU A 112 -10.34 5.84 18.35
CA LEU A 112 -9.50 6.96 17.93
C LEU A 112 -9.97 7.61 16.63
N THR A 113 -11.09 7.18 16.07
CA THR A 113 -11.63 7.68 14.81
C THR A 113 -12.75 8.71 15.03
N ARG A 114 -12.97 9.57 14.04
CA ARG A 114 -14.08 10.54 14.03
C ARG A 114 -15.43 9.84 14.22
N TRP A 115 -15.62 8.71 13.55
CA TRP A 115 -16.86 7.95 13.57
C TRP A 115 -17.29 7.58 15.01
N TRP A 116 -16.33 7.16 15.86
CA TRP A 116 -16.63 6.80 17.24
C TRP A 116 -17.22 7.96 18.07
N VAL A 117 -16.70 9.15 17.86
CA VAL A 117 -17.10 10.34 18.65
C VAL A 117 -18.37 10.97 18.10
N THR A 118 -18.50 11.11 16.77
CA THR A 118 -19.59 11.86 16.14
C THR A 118 -20.89 11.07 16.00
N ASP A 119 -20.81 9.75 15.81
CA ASP A 119 -21.97 8.92 15.49
C ASP A 119 -22.62 8.27 16.71
N GLY A 120 -22.34 8.76 17.89
CA GLY A 120 -23.03 8.37 19.12
C GLY A 120 -22.53 7.08 19.79
N MET A 121 -21.42 6.48 19.31
CA MET A 121 -20.83 5.29 19.90
C MET A 121 -20.39 5.52 21.34
N GLU A 122 -19.87 6.69 21.66
CA GLU A 122 -19.50 7.06 23.03
C GLU A 122 -20.71 7.08 23.96
N ALA A 123 -21.87 7.52 23.48
CA ALA A 123 -23.13 7.46 24.23
C ALA A 123 -23.59 6.00 24.40
N MET A 124 -23.46 5.15 23.36
CA MET A 124 -23.86 3.75 23.40
C MET A 124 -23.02 2.94 24.40
N VAL A 125 -21.73 3.19 24.50
CA VAL A 125 -20.84 2.52 25.49
C VAL A 125 -21.29 2.81 26.94
N LYS A 126 -22.01 3.89 27.17
CA LYS A 126 -22.58 4.25 28.47
C LYS A 126 -23.89 3.49 28.81
N LEU A 127 -24.52 2.84 27.82
CA LEU A 127 -25.75 2.08 28.01
C LEU A 127 -25.54 0.73 28.76
N PRO A 128 -26.57 0.15 29.39
CA PRO A 128 -26.51 -1.20 29.93
C PRO A 128 -26.27 -2.24 28.84
N LYS A 129 -25.51 -3.31 29.14
CA LYS A 129 -25.22 -4.40 28.16
C LYS A 129 -26.50 -4.97 27.53
N ARG A 130 -27.57 -5.17 28.33
CA ARG A 130 -28.86 -5.65 27.83
C ARG A 130 -29.47 -4.72 26.77
N THR A 131 -29.34 -3.44 26.94
CA THR A 131 -29.85 -2.44 25.98
C THR A 131 -29.05 -2.48 24.68
N ILE A 132 -27.72 -2.62 24.76
CA ILE A 132 -26.84 -2.76 23.59
C ILE A 132 -27.14 -4.04 22.81
N ALA A 133 -27.32 -5.17 23.54
CA ALA A 133 -27.69 -6.44 22.91
C ALA A 133 -29.02 -6.33 22.17
N ALA A 134 -30.04 -5.74 22.81
CA ALA A 134 -31.36 -5.52 22.20
C ALA A 134 -31.28 -4.66 20.93
N HIS A 135 -30.43 -3.64 20.89
CA HIS A 135 -30.24 -2.82 19.68
C HIS A 135 -29.65 -3.65 18.52
N ALA A 136 -28.63 -4.48 18.76
CA ALA A 136 -28.06 -5.32 17.73
C ALA A 136 -29.04 -6.40 17.24
N THR A 137 -29.80 -7.01 18.15
CA THR A 137 -30.84 -7.97 17.82
C THR A 137 -31.91 -7.34 16.94
N ASN A 138 -32.46 -6.19 17.34
CA ASN A 138 -33.46 -5.47 16.55
C ASN A 138 -32.95 -5.03 15.18
N ALA A 139 -31.68 -4.61 15.08
CA ALA A 139 -31.06 -4.27 13.80
C ALA A 139 -31.01 -5.47 12.85
N PHE A 140 -30.68 -6.64 13.38
CA PHE A 140 -30.64 -7.86 12.63
C PHE A 140 -32.03 -8.35 12.19
N GLU A 141 -33.02 -8.33 13.06
CA GLU A 141 -34.42 -8.66 12.73
C GLU A 141 -34.97 -7.76 11.61
N ARG A 142 -34.64 -6.48 11.61
CA ARG A 142 -35.03 -5.58 10.53
C ARG A 142 -34.33 -5.92 9.21
N LEU A 143 -33.04 -6.27 9.24
CA LEU A 143 -32.35 -6.75 8.04
C LEU A 143 -33.06 -7.96 7.44
N LEU A 144 -33.43 -8.94 8.27
CA LEU A 144 -34.18 -10.12 7.87
C LEU A 144 -35.53 -9.76 7.24
N SER A 145 -36.28 -8.82 7.85
CA SER A 145 -37.59 -8.42 7.34
C SER A 145 -37.52 -7.74 5.97
N LEU A 146 -36.47 -6.97 5.71
CA LEU A 146 -36.23 -6.34 4.41
C LEU A 146 -35.87 -7.37 3.32
N GLU A 147 -35.08 -8.39 3.65
CA GLU A 147 -34.76 -9.47 2.71
C GLU A 147 -36.01 -10.31 2.38
N THR A 148 -36.85 -10.61 3.36
CA THR A 148 -38.11 -11.33 3.13
C THR A 148 -39.06 -10.56 2.21
N LEU A 149 -39.13 -9.23 2.33
CA LEU A 149 -39.92 -8.37 1.46
C LEU A 149 -39.37 -8.31 0.03
N LYS A 150 -38.08 -8.27 -0.15
CA LYS A 150 -37.45 -8.34 -1.49
C LYS A 150 -37.73 -9.66 -2.18
N ASN A 151 -37.61 -10.77 -1.47
CA ASN A 151 -37.81 -12.13 -1.99
C ASN A 151 -39.29 -12.43 -2.30
N SER A 152 -40.25 -11.75 -1.65
CA SER A 152 -41.69 -11.88 -1.90
C SER A 152 -42.21 -11.08 -3.09
N GLY A 153 -41.38 -10.35 -3.82
CA GLY A 153 -41.76 -9.60 -5.01
C GLY A 153 -42.65 -8.35 -4.76
N MET A 154 -42.87 -7.98 -3.51
CA MET A 154 -43.70 -6.81 -3.13
C MET A 154 -42.96 -5.45 -3.20
N ALA A 155 -41.70 -5.43 -3.67
CA ALA A 155 -40.87 -4.22 -3.72
C ALA A 155 -40.91 -3.46 -5.04
N ASN A 156 -41.82 -3.75 -5.97
CA ASN A 156 -42.00 -3.05 -7.25
C ASN A 156 -43.06 -1.94 -7.20
N GLY A 157 -42.96 -1.07 -6.22
CA GLY A 157 -43.72 0.20 -6.16
C GLY A 157 -42.79 1.36 -6.51
N SER A 158 -43.16 2.09 -7.54
CA SER A 158 -42.52 3.26 -8.13
C SER A 158 -42.35 4.41 -7.15
N ASP A 159 -41.31 4.42 -6.36
CA ASP A 159 -40.79 5.65 -5.76
C ASP A 159 -39.31 5.44 -5.47
N GLY A 160 -38.45 6.24 -6.15
CA GLY A 160 -36.98 6.21 -6.11
C GLY A 160 -36.35 6.55 -4.75
N LYS A 161 -36.90 6.06 -3.66
CA LYS A 161 -36.28 6.10 -2.34
C LYS A 161 -35.48 4.82 -2.14
N SER A 162 -34.16 4.93 -2.29
CA SER A 162 -33.19 3.92 -1.86
C SER A 162 -33.63 3.34 -0.52
N GLY A 163 -33.63 1.99 -0.41
CA GLY A 163 -34.05 1.26 0.79
C GLY A 163 -33.21 1.64 1.99
N ASN A 164 -33.60 2.73 2.61
CA ASN A 164 -33.06 3.19 3.88
C ASN A 164 -33.58 2.18 4.93
N LEU A 165 -32.69 1.51 5.65
CA LEU A 165 -33.09 0.59 6.72
C LEU A 165 -33.91 1.28 7.81
N GLY A 166 -34.02 2.60 7.81
CA GLY A 166 -34.83 3.39 8.72
C GLY A 166 -34.62 2.98 10.18
N LEU A 167 -33.40 2.62 10.56
CA LEU A 167 -33.04 2.15 11.89
C LEU A 167 -33.10 3.31 12.87
N SER A 168 -34.31 3.75 13.22
CA SER A 168 -34.51 4.53 14.42
C SER A 168 -34.46 3.57 15.60
N PHE A 169 -33.47 3.72 16.46
CA PHE A 169 -33.44 3.03 17.74
C PHE A 169 -34.36 3.74 18.71
N ASP A 170 -35.68 3.53 18.55
CA ASP A 170 -36.59 3.96 19.57
C ASP A 170 -36.41 3.05 20.79
N PRO A 171 -36.23 3.59 22.00
CA PRO A 171 -36.26 2.78 23.20
C PRO A 171 -37.63 2.07 23.29
N PRO A 172 -37.68 0.81 23.78
CA PRO A 172 -38.95 0.09 23.94
C PRO A 172 -39.93 1.00 24.70
N ALA A 173 -41.14 1.09 24.19
CA ALA A 173 -42.20 1.96 24.74
C ALA A 173 -42.40 1.61 26.22
N GLN A 174 -41.82 2.40 27.10
CA GLN A 174 -42.15 2.34 28.51
C GLN A 174 -43.55 2.94 28.68
N THR A 175 -44.46 2.14 29.20
CA THR A 175 -45.80 2.51 29.63
C THR A 175 -45.76 3.89 30.34
N ARG A 176 -46.42 4.86 29.77
CA ARG A 176 -46.54 6.23 30.28
C ARG A 176 -47.07 6.23 31.71
N LYS A 177 -46.20 6.48 32.69
CA LYS A 177 -46.63 7.10 33.96
C LYS A 177 -46.40 8.60 33.82
N THR A 178 -47.47 9.30 33.98
CA THR A 178 -47.64 10.77 33.93
C THR A 178 -46.71 11.47 34.91
N GLY A 179 -45.95 12.48 34.41
CA GLY A 179 -45.32 13.50 35.21
C GLY A 179 -43.80 13.50 35.27
N ALA A 180 -43.12 13.79 34.15
CA ALA A 180 -41.71 14.18 34.18
C ALA A 180 -41.34 15.09 32.99
N LYS A 181 -40.59 16.14 33.31
CA LYS A 181 -40.06 17.17 32.41
C LYS A 181 -39.52 16.62 31.10
N HIS A 182 -39.84 17.23 29.98
CA HIS A 182 -39.40 16.90 28.64
C HIS A 182 -37.86 16.70 28.55
N LYS A 183 -37.39 15.47 28.60
CA LYS A 183 -36.10 15.08 28.04
C LYS A 183 -36.31 14.93 26.54
N ARG A 184 -35.55 15.68 25.72
CA ARG A 184 -35.50 15.49 24.26
C ARG A 184 -35.29 14.02 23.97
N PRO A 185 -36.01 13.37 23.04
CA PRO A 185 -35.77 11.99 22.66
C PRO A 185 -34.31 11.88 22.15
N ALA A 186 -33.62 10.82 22.51
CA ALA A 186 -32.30 10.53 22.00
C ALA A 186 -32.36 10.48 20.47
N ARG A 187 -31.44 11.17 19.79
CA ARG A 187 -31.37 11.14 18.32
C ARG A 187 -31.15 9.68 17.89
N PRO A 188 -31.86 9.17 16.87
CA PRO A 188 -31.59 7.83 16.34
C PRO A 188 -30.16 7.74 15.82
N PHE A 189 -29.54 6.56 15.95
CA PHE A 189 -28.23 6.30 15.36
C PHE A 189 -28.32 6.38 13.84
N PRO A 190 -27.27 6.89 13.15
CA PRO A 190 -27.16 6.80 11.70
C PRO A 190 -27.26 5.33 11.23
N ASP A 191 -27.84 5.10 10.06
CA ASP A 191 -27.98 3.77 9.47
C ASP A 191 -26.62 3.08 9.29
N SER A 192 -25.59 3.83 8.91
CA SER A 192 -24.22 3.38 8.81
C SER A 192 -23.66 2.80 10.11
N THR A 193 -23.95 3.43 11.23
CA THR A 193 -23.53 2.94 12.56
C THR A 193 -24.19 1.61 12.92
N ALA A 194 -25.49 1.48 12.65
CA ALA A 194 -26.22 0.24 12.91
C ALA A 194 -25.70 -0.92 12.05
N ARG A 195 -25.40 -0.69 10.79
CA ARG A 195 -24.82 -1.66 9.88
C ARG A 195 -23.43 -2.12 10.30
N LEU A 196 -22.57 -1.18 10.70
CA LEU A 196 -21.24 -1.53 11.20
C LEU A 196 -21.31 -2.36 12.48
N LEU A 197 -22.18 -1.99 13.43
CA LEU A 197 -22.38 -2.78 14.66
C LEU A 197 -22.86 -4.19 14.36
N LEU A 198 -23.75 -4.33 13.40
CA LEU A 198 -24.24 -5.63 12.95
C LEU A 198 -23.10 -6.46 12.34
N LEU A 199 -22.29 -5.87 11.47
CA LEU A 199 -21.13 -6.53 10.88
C LEU A 199 -20.13 -7.00 11.94
N LEU A 200 -19.75 -6.13 12.89
CA LEU A 200 -18.85 -6.48 13.99
C LEU A 200 -19.40 -7.64 14.82
N SER A 201 -20.71 -7.63 15.08
CA SER A 201 -21.40 -8.70 15.81
C SER A 201 -21.34 -10.01 15.07
N MET A 202 -21.56 -10.01 13.76
CA MET A 202 -21.53 -11.20 12.91
C MET A 202 -20.12 -11.79 12.80
N ILE A 203 -19.11 -10.97 12.54
CA ILE A 203 -17.71 -11.43 12.50
C ILE A 203 -17.34 -12.08 13.84
N HIS A 204 -17.71 -11.47 14.96
CA HIS A 204 -17.41 -12.03 16.27
C HIS A 204 -18.20 -13.30 16.58
N ALA A 205 -19.48 -13.38 16.21
CA ALA A 205 -20.31 -14.58 16.40
C ALA A 205 -19.78 -15.76 15.57
N ALA A 206 -19.37 -15.51 14.32
CA ALA A 206 -18.75 -16.50 13.46
C ALA A 206 -17.40 -16.99 14.04
N SER A 207 -16.55 -16.09 14.47
CA SER A 207 -15.22 -16.40 15.05
C SER A 207 -15.27 -17.16 16.37
N THR A 208 -16.34 -16.98 17.13
CA THR A 208 -16.54 -17.65 18.43
C THR A 208 -17.35 -18.96 18.35
N GLY A 209 -17.64 -19.42 17.13
CA GLY A 209 -18.40 -20.66 16.88
C GLY A 209 -19.87 -20.59 17.20
N ARG A 210 -20.44 -19.41 17.46
CA ARG A 210 -21.86 -19.20 17.73
C ARG A 210 -22.77 -19.41 16.53
N LEU A 211 -22.17 -19.35 15.32
CA LEU A 211 -22.87 -19.57 14.06
C LEU A 211 -22.46 -20.90 13.40
N LYS A 212 -21.83 -21.80 14.14
CA LYS A 212 -21.43 -23.10 13.64
C LYS A 212 -22.65 -23.97 13.28
N GLY A 213 -22.57 -24.65 12.13
CA GLY A 213 -23.65 -25.52 11.61
C GLY A 213 -24.73 -24.76 10.86
N ILE A 214 -24.56 -23.46 10.58
CA ILE A 214 -25.50 -22.62 9.82
C ILE A 214 -25.03 -22.44 8.38
N GLY A 215 -23.71 -22.39 8.16
CA GLY A 215 -23.12 -22.15 6.87
C GLY A 215 -22.95 -23.37 5.98
N GLU A 216 -22.48 -23.15 4.75
CA GLU A 216 -22.15 -24.22 3.81
C GLU A 216 -20.68 -24.64 4.03
N GLU A 217 -20.44 -25.95 4.10
CA GLU A 217 -19.07 -26.48 4.17
C GLU A 217 -18.42 -26.45 2.78
N ILE A 218 -17.33 -25.74 2.64
CA ILE A 218 -16.53 -25.68 1.40
C ILE A 218 -15.10 -26.16 1.65
N GLN A 219 -14.51 -26.82 0.64
CA GLN A 219 -13.09 -27.18 0.64
C GLN A 219 -12.27 -26.01 0.10
N PHE A 220 -11.36 -25.48 0.92
CA PHE A 220 -10.46 -24.42 0.53
C PHE A 220 -9.03 -24.77 0.96
N GLN A 221 -8.13 -24.90 -0.03
CA GLN A 221 -6.71 -25.26 0.18
C GLN A 221 -6.49 -26.52 1.05
N GLY A 222 -7.37 -27.52 0.91
CA GLY A 222 -7.28 -28.79 1.67
C GLY A 222 -7.90 -28.74 3.07
N GLU A 223 -8.44 -27.63 3.51
CA GLU A 223 -9.18 -27.48 4.76
C GLU A 223 -10.69 -27.35 4.48
N THR A 224 -11.49 -28.04 5.29
CA THR A 224 -12.97 -27.83 5.29
C THR A 224 -13.30 -26.60 6.11
N ARG A 225 -13.92 -25.61 5.48
CA ARG A 225 -14.35 -24.36 6.12
C ARG A 225 -15.85 -24.18 5.95
N GLU A 226 -16.49 -23.70 7.00
CA GLU A 226 -17.90 -23.31 6.97
C GLU A 226 -18.00 -21.84 6.53
N VAL A 227 -18.83 -21.53 5.53
CA VAL A 227 -19.00 -20.18 4.96
C VAL A 227 -20.47 -19.77 5.03
N LEU A 228 -20.69 -18.62 5.63
CA LEU A 228 -22.00 -17.97 5.72
C LEU A 228 -22.21 -17.03 4.52
N ASN A 229 -23.28 -17.23 3.78
CA ASN A 229 -23.71 -16.37 2.69
C ASN A 229 -25.11 -15.75 2.96
N ILE A 230 -25.61 -14.94 2.04
CA ILE A 230 -26.89 -14.24 2.17
C ILE A 230 -28.06 -15.23 2.42
N GLY A 231 -28.04 -16.42 1.82
CA GLY A 231 -29.08 -17.43 1.98
C GLY A 231 -29.21 -17.97 3.41
N HIS A 232 -28.15 -17.88 4.22
CA HIS A 232 -28.10 -18.35 5.58
C HIS A 232 -28.62 -17.34 6.62
N LEU A 233 -28.91 -16.09 6.22
CA LEU A 233 -29.35 -15.03 7.15
C LEU A 233 -30.56 -15.42 7.99
N GLY A 234 -31.55 -16.13 7.41
CA GLY A 234 -32.77 -16.56 8.09
C GLY A 234 -32.54 -17.63 9.16
N ALA A 235 -31.43 -18.36 9.09
CA ALA A 235 -31.07 -19.39 10.05
C ALA A 235 -30.26 -18.87 11.26
N ILE A 236 -29.78 -17.63 11.20
CA ILE A 236 -28.95 -17.02 12.25
C ILE A 236 -29.83 -16.57 13.42
N PRO A 237 -29.58 -17.07 14.66
CA PRO A 237 -30.35 -16.62 15.81
C PRO A 237 -30.08 -15.15 16.16
N PRO A 238 -31.08 -14.24 16.17
CA PRO A 238 -30.88 -12.83 16.47
C PRO A 238 -30.20 -12.56 17.81
N GLU A 239 -30.48 -13.39 18.82
CA GLU A 239 -29.87 -13.29 20.14
C GLU A 239 -28.33 -13.55 20.13
N ALA A 240 -27.86 -14.41 19.23
CA ALA A 240 -26.42 -14.67 19.08
C ALA A 240 -25.66 -13.41 18.64
N ILE A 241 -26.29 -12.63 17.78
CA ILE A 241 -25.74 -11.33 17.30
C ILE A 241 -25.68 -10.31 18.45
N GLY A 242 -26.75 -10.19 19.24
CA GLY A 242 -26.77 -9.28 20.39
C GLY A 242 -25.74 -9.62 21.45
N LYS A 243 -25.56 -10.91 21.76
CA LYS A 243 -24.53 -11.38 22.70
C LYS A 243 -23.12 -11.12 22.15
N ALA A 244 -22.88 -11.37 20.87
CA ALA A 244 -21.59 -11.15 20.22
C ALA A 244 -21.14 -9.70 20.32
N LEU A 245 -22.03 -8.74 20.08
CA LEU A 245 -21.71 -7.32 20.22
C LEU A 245 -21.28 -6.96 21.65
N CYS A 246 -21.98 -7.47 22.65
CA CYS A 246 -21.63 -7.19 24.04
C CYS A 246 -20.26 -7.76 24.44
N ASP A 247 -19.90 -8.91 23.89
CA ASP A 247 -18.63 -9.57 24.22
C ASP A 247 -17.46 -8.87 23.53
N ILE A 248 -17.59 -8.48 22.27
CA ILE A 248 -16.50 -7.86 21.54
C ILE A 248 -16.19 -6.45 22.03
N LEU A 249 -17.16 -5.64 22.37
CA LEU A 249 -16.94 -4.28 22.83
C LEU A 249 -16.28 -4.19 24.21
N GLN A 250 -16.09 -5.30 24.93
CA GLN A 250 -15.45 -5.37 26.25
C GLN A 250 -15.79 -4.17 27.18
N LEU A 251 -17.03 -3.73 27.13
CA LEU A 251 -17.52 -2.48 27.74
C LEU A 251 -17.17 -2.33 29.22
N THR A 252 -16.86 -3.42 29.89
CA THR A 252 -16.43 -3.43 31.30
C THR A 252 -15.04 -2.82 31.47
N ILE A 253 -14.17 -2.99 30.47
CA ILE A 253 -12.78 -2.48 30.52
C ILE A 253 -12.79 -0.97 30.21
N LEU A 254 -13.53 -0.55 29.19
CA LEU A 254 -13.68 0.85 28.82
C LEU A 254 -14.29 1.71 29.92
N ARG A 255 -15.18 1.10 30.74
CA ARG A 255 -15.87 1.81 31.86
C ARG A 255 -15.08 1.90 33.15
N LYS A 256 -14.23 0.92 33.48
CA LYS A 256 -13.61 0.80 34.81
C LYS A 256 -12.14 1.21 34.86
N ARG A 257 -11.45 1.30 33.75
CA ARG A 257 -10.02 1.64 33.70
C ARG A 257 -9.77 2.87 32.82
N ARG A 258 -8.98 3.81 33.33
CA ARG A 258 -8.37 4.83 32.48
C ARG A 258 -7.48 4.09 31.49
N ILE A 259 -7.78 4.20 30.21
CA ILE A 259 -6.91 3.69 29.14
C ILE A 259 -5.57 4.41 29.29
N PRO A 260 -4.44 3.69 29.34
CA PRO A 260 -3.13 4.36 29.38
C PRO A 260 -3.02 5.29 28.17
N GLN A 261 -2.60 6.50 28.44
CA GLN A 261 -2.44 7.53 27.41
C GLN A 261 -0.95 7.85 27.31
N SER A 262 -0.45 8.10 26.10
CA SER A 262 0.91 8.55 25.89
C SER A 262 1.19 9.87 26.63
N LYS A 263 2.47 10.19 26.82
CA LYS A 263 2.89 11.45 27.43
C LYS A 263 2.36 12.65 26.63
N TYR A 264 2.41 12.56 25.30
CA TYR A 264 1.88 13.56 24.39
C TYR A 264 0.37 13.78 24.59
N PHE A 265 -0.41 12.71 24.59
CA PHE A 265 -1.87 12.79 24.75
C PHE A 265 -2.26 13.41 26.10
N LYS A 266 -1.56 13.05 27.18
CA LYS A 266 -1.77 13.64 28.50
C LYS A 266 -1.44 15.13 28.54
N GLN A 267 -0.37 15.56 27.88
CA GLN A 267 0.02 16.96 27.80
C GLN A 267 -1.01 17.78 27.03
N GLN A 268 -1.48 17.29 25.89
CA GLN A 268 -2.49 17.99 25.10
C GLN A 268 -3.81 18.15 25.85
N LEU A 269 -4.29 17.10 26.51
CA LEU A 269 -5.50 17.20 27.35
C LEU A 269 -5.32 18.18 28.52
N ALA A 270 -4.13 18.22 29.14
CA ALA A 270 -3.86 19.15 30.24
C ALA A 270 -3.75 20.61 29.75
N GLU A 271 -3.32 20.85 28.53
CA GLU A 271 -3.31 22.17 27.90
C GLU A 271 -4.72 22.62 27.53
N GLU A 272 -5.56 21.70 27.04
CA GLU A 272 -6.95 21.97 26.74
C GLU A 272 -7.75 22.33 28.01
N ASP A 273 -7.57 21.56 29.10
CA ASP A 273 -8.16 21.88 30.40
C ASP A 273 -7.73 23.25 30.93
N ARG A 274 -6.47 23.66 30.67
CA ARG A 274 -5.99 25.00 31.04
C ARG A 274 -6.63 26.10 30.18
N ARG A 275 -6.77 25.89 28.86
CA ARG A 275 -7.42 26.83 27.95
C ARG A 275 -8.91 26.97 28.29
N ALA A 276 -9.64 25.86 28.45
CA ALA A 276 -11.04 25.87 28.82
C ALA A 276 -11.33 26.63 30.16
N LYS A 277 -10.38 26.54 31.11
CA LYS A 277 -10.45 27.31 32.36
C LYS A 277 -10.12 28.78 32.17
N SER A 278 -9.31 29.14 31.18
CA SER A 278 -8.99 30.53 30.82
C SER A 278 -10.14 31.18 30.05
N ASP A 279 -10.80 30.40 29.16
CA ASP A 279 -11.90 30.90 28.34
C ASP A 279 -13.19 31.15 29.15
N GLN A 280 -13.44 30.41 30.26
CA GLN A 280 -14.51 30.68 31.19
C GLN A 280 -14.39 32.05 31.91
N ILE A 281 -13.20 32.64 31.87
CA ILE A 281 -12.95 33.99 32.44
C ILE A 281 -13.17 35.10 31.39
N SER A 282 -13.32 34.78 30.09
CA SER A 282 -13.41 35.75 29.00
C SER A 282 -14.76 35.79 28.24
N GLU A 283 -15.75 34.98 28.62
CA GLU A 283 -17.10 35.02 27.99
C GLU A 283 -17.96 36.19 28.47
N SER A 284 -17.55 37.38 28.16
CA SER A 284 -18.46 38.57 28.20
C SER A 284 -18.22 39.52 27.03
N VAL A 285 -17.96 39.08 25.81
CA VAL A 285 -18.09 39.93 24.60
C VAL A 285 -18.09 39.09 23.29
N GLN A 286 -19.19 39.21 22.55
CA GLN A 286 -19.36 39.08 21.10
C GLN A 286 -19.68 37.75 20.47
N GLU A 287 -20.88 37.69 20.00
CA GLU A 287 -21.44 36.90 18.89
C GLU A 287 -20.79 37.28 17.55
N ASP A 288 -20.85 36.31 16.61
CA ASP A 288 -20.53 36.40 15.19
C ASP A 288 -19.04 36.41 14.81
N LYS A 289 -18.51 35.19 14.56
CA LYS A 289 -17.64 34.96 13.40
C LYS A 289 -17.57 33.47 13.00
N ALA A 290 -17.62 33.25 11.68
CA ALA A 290 -17.53 31.98 10.98
C ALA A 290 -16.39 31.06 11.45
N ILE A 291 -16.73 29.77 11.52
CA ILE A 291 -15.85 28.58 11.53
C ILE A 291 -14.35 28.93 11.54
N SER A 292 -13.82 29.26 12.70
CA SER A 292 -12.40 29.27 12.97
C SER A 292 -12.03 27.90 13.51
N HIS A 293 -10.91 27.33 13.06
CA HIS A 293 -10.23 26.23 13.71
C HIS A 293 -9.88 26.66 15.16
N ASP A 294 -10.79 26.40 16.06
CA ASP A 294 -10.59 26.60 17.48
C ASP A 294 -9.51 25.58 17.88
N GLY A 295 -8.34 26.02 18.30
CA GLY A 295 -7.15 25.23 18.54
C GLY A 295 -7.26 24.19 19.69
N ARG A 296 -8.43 23.53 19.81
CA ARG A 296 -8.71 22.46 20.75
C ARG A 296 -8.10 21.15 20.27
N PHE A 297 -7.48 20.41 21.18
CA PHE A 297 -6.98 19.07 20.88
C PHE A 297 -8.12 18.14 20.50
N ASP A 298 -8.05 17.56 19.28
CA ASP A 298 -9.03 16.61 18.79
C ASP A 298 -8.58 15.17 19.16
N PRO A 299 -9.33 14.45 20.00
CA PRO A 299 -9.00 13.08 20.36
C PRO A 299 -9.16 12.08 19.20
N ARG A 300 -9.66 12.52 18.05
CA ARG A 300 -9.85 11.73 16.83
C ARG A 300 -8.54 11.69 16.05
N LEU A 301 -7.65 10.77 16.39
CA LEU A 301 -6.29 10.74 15.86
C LEU A 301 -6.18 10.11 14.48
N ILE A 302 -7.14 9.23 14.11
CA ILE A 302 -7.07 8.43 12.90
C ILE A 302 -8.05 8.98 11.86
N PHE A 303 -7.53 9.24 10.66
CA PHE A 303 -8.33 9.57 9.48
C PHE A 303 -8.80 8.31 8.75
N THR A 304 -7.86 7.40 8.43
CA THR A 304 -8.17 6.17 7.68
C THR A 304 -7.31 5.00 8.16
N PHE A 305 -7.88 3.80 8.16
CA PHE A 305 -7.21 2.53 8.37
C PHE A 305 -7.53 1.56 7.22
N SER A 306 -6.49 1.11 6.52
CA SER A 306 -6.54 0.19 5.38
C SER A 306 -5.61 -1.01 5.58
N ILE A 307 -5.67 -1.99 4.69
CA ILE A 307 -4.64 -3.04 4.62
C ILE A 307 -3.38 -2.47 3.99
N ASN A 308 -2.21 -2.84 4.51
CA ASN A 308 -0.94 -2.66 3.83
C ASN A 308 -0.87 -3.73 2.72
N ARG A 309 -1.03 -3.29 1.47
CA ARG A 309 -1.31 -4.15 0.31
C ARG A 309 -0.07 -4.87 -0.20
N GLU A 310 -0.27 -6.03 -0.82
CA GLU A 310 0.77 -6.80 -1.50
C GLU A 310 0.97 -6.29 -2.93
N GLY A 311 2.20 -6.40 -3.46
CA GLY A 311 2.51 -6.09 -4.85
C GLY A 311 2.76 -7.35 -5.67
N ASP A 312 2.35 -7.36 -6.92
CA ASP A 312 2.53 -8.45 -7.90
C ASP A 312 3.63 -8.12 -8.92
N ASN A 313 4.26 -9.14 -9.50
CA ASN A 313 5.42 -9.06 -10.39
C ASN A 313 5.11 -9.42 -11.85
N ALA A 314 5.84 -8.84 -12.83
CA ALA A 314 5.75 -9.17 -14.26
C ALA A 314 7.00 -8.77 -15.10
N VAL A 315 7.29 -9.37 -16.29
CA VAL A 315 8.63 -9.48 -16.95
C VAL A 315 8.72 -9.42 -18.48
N ALA A 316 9.69 -9.07 -19.18
CA ALA A 316 10.73 -8.74 -20.16
C ALA A 316 10.82 -8.96 -21.69
N ASP A 317 11.30 -8.20 -22.71
CA ASP A 317 12.23 -8.12 -23.89
C ASP A 317 11.87 -7.27 -25.15
N SER A 318 12.51 -6.09 -25.50
CA SER A 318 12.85 -5.68 -26.89
C SER A 318 13.20 -4.20 -27.14
N VAL A 319 14.48 -3.91 -27.08
CA VAL A 319 15.07 -2.58 -27.31
C VAL A 319 14.88 -2.11 -28.77
N LYS A 320 14.96 -3.03 -29.72
CA LYS A 320 14.83 -2.72 -31.15
C LYS A 320 13.44 -2.19 -31.54
N THR A 321 12.39 -2.73 -30.95
CA THR A 321 11.01 -2.30 -31.20
C THR A 321 10.76 -0.86 -30.75
N THR A 322 11.47 -0.40 -29.70
CA THR A 322 11.44 1.00 -29.25
C THR A 322 12.36 1.92 -30.04
N LYS A 323 13.18 1.38 -30.95
CA LYS A 323 14.23 2.07 -31.73
C LYS A 323 15.30 2.72 -30.88
N ALA A 324 15.50 2.28 -29.64
CA ALA A 324 16.48 2.86 -28.73
C ALA A 324 17.92 2.56 -29.16
N ASP A 325 18.19 1.37 -29.72
CA ASP A 325 19.48 1.00 -30.31
C ASP A 325 19.87 1.89 -31.49
N ALA A 326 18.92 2.16 -32.40
CA ALA A 326 19.12 3.06 -33.53
C ALA A 326 19.33 4.50 -33.04
N ALA A 327 18.53 4.96 -32.09
CA ALA A 327 18.61 6.30 -31.53
C ALA A 327 19.96 6.57 -30.82
N ARG A 328 20.43 5.62 -29.99
CA ARG A 328 21.74 5.71 -29.32
C ARG A 328 22.89 5.83 -30.33
N ARG A 329 22.88 5.02 -31.39
CA ARG A 329 23.90 5.05 -32.43
C ARG A 329 23.87 6.33 -33.25
N LEU A 330 22.67 6.76 -33.69
CA LEU A 330 22.49 7.93 -34.55
C LEU A 330 22.92 9.23 -33.83
N PHE A 331 22.55 9.34 -32.53
CA PHE A 331 22.81 10.55 -31.76
C PHE A 331 24.04 10.44 -30.84
N ALA A 332 24.77 9.30 -30.86
CA ALA A 332 25.92 9.02 -29.99
C ALA A 332 25.64 9.28 -28.50
N VAL A 333 24.45 8.88 -28.01
CA VAL A 333 24.02 9.16 -26.64
C VAL A 333 24.68 8.19 -25.66
N SER A 334 25.31 8.72 -24.62
CA SER A 334 25.81 7.98 -23.46
C SER A 334 24.99 8.35 -22.21
N ASN A 335 24.58 7.35 -21.44
CA ASN A 335 23.80 7.51 -20.21
C ASN A 335 24.64 7.46 -18.93
N SER A 336 25.97 7.49 -19.03
CA SER A 336 26.91 7.30 -17.90
C SER A 336 26.71 8.29 -16.74
N ASP A 337 26.08 9.44 -16.99
CA ASP A 337 25.82 10.46 -15.98
C ASP A 337 24.40 10.40 -15.41
N ILE A 338 23.53 9.58 -16.01
CA ILE A 338 22.17 9.38 -15.54
C ILE A 338 22.15 8.27 -14.47
N ARG A 339 21.44 8.55 -13.36
CA ARG A 339 21.19 7.59 -12.28
C ARG A 339 19.70 7.32 -12.17
N TRP A 340 19.36 6.05 -12.16
CA TRP A 340 17.96 5.61 -12.13
C TRP A 340 17.69 4.68 -10.97
N ALA A 341 16.65 4.96 -10.22
CA ALA A 341 16.18 4.10 -9.14
C ALA A 341 15.32 2.95 -9.70
N VAL A 342 15.59 1.74 -9.26
CA VAL A 342 14.72 0.57 -9.46
C VAL A 342 14.11 0.22 -8.11
N ILE A 343 12.82 0.47 -7.96
CA ILE A 343 12.06 0.19 -6.74
C ILE A 343 11.35 -1.14 -6.96
N ASP A 344 11.96 -2.23 -6.47
CA ASP A 344 11.55 -3.60 -6.81
C ASP A 344 12.01 -4.63 -5.75
N SER A 345 12.25 -5.85 -6.12
CA SER A 345 12.69 -6.96 -5.26
C SER A 345 14.20 -7.04 -5.02
N GLY A 346 14.96 -6.03 -5.45
CA GLY A 346 16.42 -6.00 -5.36
C GLY A 346 17.11 -6.39 -6.67
N ILE A 347 18.33 -5.88 -6.85
CA ILE A 347 19.18 -6.15 -8.02
C ILE A 347 20.37 -7.03 -7.59
N ASP A 348 20.64 -8.11 -8.31
CA ASP A 348 21.90 -8.86 -8.19
C ASP A 348 23.04 -8.05 -8.82
N SER A 349 23.66 -7.18 -8.03
CA SER A 349 24.72 -6.29 -8.48
C SER A 349 26.01 -7.01 -8.87
N GLN A 350 26.13 -8.31 -8.55
CA GLN A 350 27.24 -9.18 -8.94
C GLN A 350 27.07 -9.75 -10.34
N HIS A 351 25.87 -9.62 -10.94
CA HIS A 351 25.62 -10.14 -12.27
C HIS A 351 26.45 -9.39 -13.33
N HIS A 352 27.13 -10.13 -14.22
CA HIS A 352 28.02 -9.57 -15.24
C HIS A 352 27.34 -8.57 -16.18
N ALA A 353 26.04 -8.69 -16.38
CA ALA A 353 25.27 -7.73 -17.15
C ALA A 353 25.30 -6.30 -16.61
N PHE A 354 25.70 -6.12 -15.35
CA PHE A 354 25.85 -4.80 -14.74
C PHE A 354 27.30 -4.34 -14.58
N ARG A 355 28.27 -5.07 -15.17
CA ARG A 355 29.69 -4.66 -15.16
C ARG A 355 29.86 -3.33 -15.89
N LYS A 356 30.79 -2.50 -15.42
CA LYS A 356 31.29 -1.33 -16.14
C LYS A 356 32.25 -1.80 -17.24
N TYR A 357 31.91 -1.54 -18.47
CA TYR A 357 32.77 -1.81 -19.60
C TYR A 357 33.45 -0.50 -20.06
N PRO A 358 34.74 -0.53 -20.47
CA PRO A 358 35.39 0.64 -21.05
C PRO A 358 34.66 1.17 -22.29
N ARG A 359 34.66 2.50 -22.47
CA ARG A 359 33.93 3.12 -23.59
C ARG A 359 34.40 2.68 -24.97
N ASP A 360 35.68 2.39 -25.11
CA ASP A 360 36.30 1.98 -26.37
C ASP A 360 35.80 0.64 -26.89
N HIS A 361 35.19 -0.18 -26.02
CA HIS A 361 34.62 -1.48 -26.33
C HIS A 361 33.12 -1.48 -26.63
N ILE A 362 32.47 -0.31 -26.61
CA ILE A 362 31.03 -0.19 -26.93
C ILE A 362 30.73 -0.68 -28.35
N PHE A 363 31.71 -0.66 -29.25
CA PHE A 363 31.61 -1.07 -30.65
C PHE A 363 32.70 -2.06 -31.13
N GLY A 364 33.51 -2.59 -30.20
CA GLY A 364 34.59 -3.52 -30.52
C GLY A 364 34.12 -4.99 -30.55
N PRO A 365 34.95 -5.91 -31.14
CA PRO A 365 34.68 -7.33 -31.10
C PRO A 365 34.72 -7.85 -29.64
N VAL A 366 33.93 -8.87 -29.36
CA VAL A 366 33.75 -9.47 -28.02
C VAL A 366 34.88 -10.46 -27.67
N ASP A 367 35.75 -10.79 -28.65
CA ASP A 367 36.63 -11.97 -28.65
C ASP A 367 37.73 -12.01 -27.56
N ASP A 368 37.96 -10.91 -26.82
CA ASP A 368 39.03 -10.79 -25.80
C ASP A 368 38.52 -10.68 -24.35
N TRP A 369 37.21 -10.96 -24.09
CA TRP A 369 36.67 -10.81 -22.75
C TRP A 369 36.67 -12.14 -21.99
N ASP A 370 37.58 -12.28 -21.06
CA ASP A 370 37.54 -13.29 -20.02
C ASP A 370 36.36 -12.93 -19.07
N VAL A 371 35.24 -13.63 -19.22
CA VAL A 371 34.11 -13.58 -18.27
C VAL A 371 34.57 -14.30 -17.00
N THR A 372 35.46 -13.66 -16.25
CA THR A 372 35.96 -14.22 -15.02
C THR A 372 34.80 -14.38 -14.03
N GLU A 373 34.65 -15.54 -13.44
CA GLU A 373 33.69 -15.88 -12.39
C GLU A 373 33.96 -15.09 -11.07
N THR A 374 34.92 -14.15 -11.09
CA THR A 374 35.24 -13.35 -9.90
C THR A 374 34.13 -12.37 -9.59
N PRO A 375 33.69 -12.29 -8.32
CA PRO A 375 32.70 -11.32 -7.90
C PRO A 375 33.10 -9.90 -8.25
N LEU A 376 32.15 -9.10 -8.75
CA LEU A 376 32.38 -7.71 -9.08
C LEU A 376 32.64 -6.88 -7.81
N THR A 377 33.67 -6.08 -7.83
CA THR A 377 33.88 -5.06 -6.80
C THR A 377 32.86 -3.92 -6.97
N ARG A 378 32.67 -3.09 -5.94
CA ARG A 378 31.78 -1.91 -5.98
C ARG A 378 32.12 -0.98 -7.16
N ASP A 379 33.39 -0.86 -7.49
CA ASP A 379 33.84 0.03 -8.56
C ASP A 379 33.66 -0.58 -9.96
N GLU A 380 33.47 -1.89 -10.06
CA GLU A 380 33.28 -2.60 -11.32
C GLU A 380 31.81 -2.73 -11.73
N THR A 381 30.86 -2.54 -10.80
CA THR A 381 29.42 -2.61 -11.12
C THR A 381 28.83 -1.23 -11.37
N ARG A 382 27.79 -1.17 -12.23
CA ARG A 382 26.97 0.02 -12.49
C ARG A 382 25.83 0.18 -11.51
N VAL A 383 25.59 -0.78 -10.63
CA VAL A 383 24.69 -0.64 -9.47
C VAL A 383 25.44 0.12 -8.39
N VAL A 384 25.28 1.44 -8.33
CA VAL A 384 26.12 2.34 -7.53
C VAL A 384 25.74 2.43 -6.06
N ALA A 385 24.50 2.09 -5.73
CA ALA A 385 24.00 2.01 -4.36
C ALA A 385 22.85 1.00 -4.27
N ARG A 386 22.68 0.40 -3.09
CA ARG A 386 21.63 -0.57 -2.80
C ARG A 386 21.05 -0.28 -1.41
N TYR A 387 19.73 -0.27 -1.33
CA TYR A 387 18.99 0.00 -0.10
C TYR A 387 17.94 -1.10 0.16
N ASP A 388 17.96 -1.68 1.35
CA ASP A 388 16.90 -2.60 1.80
C ASP A 388 15.84 -1.81 2.58
N MET A 389 14.80 -1.39 1.88
CA MET A 389 13.71 -0.61 2.46
C MET A 389 12.73 -1.48 3.27
N THR A 390 12.86 -2.80 3.23
CA THR A 390 12.05 -3.69 4.08
C THR A 390 12.34 -3.48 5.56
N LEU A 391 13.55 -2.99 5.89
CA LEU A 391 13.96 -2.66 7.25
C LEU A 391 13.23 -1.44 7.84
N ILE A 392 12.61 -0.58 7.03
CA ILE A 392 12.04 0.69 7.50
C ILE A 392 10.98 0.50 8.59
N SER A 393 10.15 -0.52 8.48
CA SER A 393 9.15 -0.84 9.49
C SER A 393 9.77 -1.30 10.81
N GLU A 394 10.92 -1.97 10.74
CA GLU A 394 11.66 -2.43 11.93
C GLU A 394 12.36 -1.29 12.65
N LEU A 395 12.87 -0.30 11.89
CA LEU A 395 13.54 0.90 12.44
C LEU A 395 12.59 1.84 13.19
N ARG A 396 11.29 1.72 12.98
CA ARG A 396 10.26 2.50 13.71
C ARG A 396 9.37 1.62 14.57
N ASN A 397 9.67 0.32 14.64
CA ASN A 397 8.97 -0.60 15.50
C ASN A 397 9.43 -0.43 16.96
N ARG A 398 8.48 -0.01 17.82
CA ARG A 398 8.76 0.21 19.25
C ARG A 398 9.16 -1.07 19.98
N ASP A 399 8.56 -2.21 19.63
CA ASP A 399 8.91 -3.50 20.24
C ASP A 399 10.37 -3.85 19.94
N ASN A 400 10.85 -3.59 18.71
CA ASN A 400 12.24 -3.84 18.33
C ASN A 400 13.23 -2.86 18.97
N LEU A 401 12.87 -1.58 19.13
CA LEU A 401 13.80 -0.56 19.59
C LEU A 401 13.85 -0.42 21.12
N PHE A 402 12.75 -0.65 21.83
CA PHE A 402 12.70 -0.51 23.29
C PHE A 402 12.99 -1.82 24.04
N ASP A 403 12.82 -2.99 23.41
CA ASP A 403 13.33 -4.25 23.94
C ASP A 403 14.82 -4.40 23.61
N GLU A 404 15.65 -4.66 24.63
CA GLU A 404 17.10 -4.76 24.44
C GLU A 404 17.49 -6.00 23.61
N ALA A 405 16.83 -7.14 23.84
CA ALA A 405 17.13 -8.37 23.13
C ALA A 405 16.74 -8.28 21.66
N ALA A 406 15.56 -7.72 21.37
CA ALA A 406 15.10 -7.48 20.00
C ALA A 406 16.01 -6.48 19.27
N ARG A 407 16.45 -5.41 19.93
CA ARG A 407 17.38 -4.41 19.36
C ARG A 407 18.75 -5.02 19.06
N LEU A 408 19.26 -5.90 19.92
CA LEU A 408 20.52 -6.61 19.69
C LEU A 408 20.43 -7.59 18.53
N ASP A 409 19.31 -8.29 18.37
CA ASP A 409 19.05 -9.17 17.23
C ASP A 409 18.96 -8.37 15.92
N LEU A 410 18.18 -7.29 15.92
CA LEU A 410 18.08 -6.38 14.78
C LEU A 410 19.45 -5.81 14.38
N ALA A 411 20.25 -5.37 15.34
CA ALA A 411 21.60 -4.88 15.08
C ALA A 411 22.50 -5.95 14.44
N GLN A 412 22.36 -7.22 14.86
CA GLN A 412 23.15 -8.32 14.30
C GLN A 412 22.73 -8.67 12.87
N ARG A 413 21.42 -8.57 12.55
CA ARG A 413 20.90 -8.77 11.18
C ARG A 413 21.37 -7.64 10.26
N ILE A 414 21.16 -6.40 10.64
CA ILE A 414 21.60 -5.22 9.88
C ILE A 414 23.10 -5.26 9.62
N ARG A 415 23.93 -5.52 10.65
CA ARG A 415 25.39 -5.58 10.51
C ARG A 415 25.85 -6.56 9.44
N ARG A 416 25.14 -7.67 9.24
CA ARG A 416 25.52 -8.70 8.27
C ARG A 416 25.48 -8.16 6.84
N ASP A 417 24.54 -7.28 6.56
CA ASP A 417 24.19 -6.84 5.22
C ASP A 417 24.55 -5.38 4.91
N ILE A 418 24.96 -4.60 5.92
CA ILE A 418 25.21 -3.15 5.79
C ILE A 418 26.49 -2.86 4.97
N ASP A 419 26.38 -1.88 4.03
CA ASP A 419 27.48 -1.39 3.19
C ASP A 419 28.08 -0.11 3.78
N LEU A 420 29.12 -0.26 4.56
CA LEU A 420 29.84 0.87 5.14
C LEU A 420 31.34 0.81 4.78
N PRO A 421 32.00 1.97 4.61
CA PRO A 421 33.41 2.02 4.24
C PRO A 421 34.29 1.33 5.30
N ALA A 422 35.29 0.62 4.80
CA ALA A 422 36.22 -0.16 5.65
C ALA A 422 37.15 0.73 6.50
N GLU A 423 37.34 2.02 6.15
CA GLU A 423 38.23 2.98 6.83
C GLU A 423 37.51 4.28 7.15
N GLY A 424 37.98 5.00 8.18
CA GLY A 424 37.41 6.26 8.64
C GLY A 424 36.25 6.12 9.63
N GLU A 425 35.45 7.19 9.78
CA GLU A 425 34.30 7.18 10.70
C GLU A 425 33.26 6.10 10.34
N GLY A 426 33.14 5.73 9.05
CA GLY A 426 32.26 4.66 8.57
C GLY A 426 32.63 3.26 9.07
N ALA A 427 33.94 2.98 9.31
CA ALA A 427 34.39 1.68 9.85
C ALA A 427 33.87 1.41 11.27
N LEU A 428 33.73 2.47 12.08
CA LEU A 428 33.14 2.38 13.42
C LEU A 428 31.65 2.05 13.36
N VAL A 429 30.93 2.57 12.37
CA VAL A 429 29.50 2.33 12.18
C VAL A 429 29.25 0.88 11.69
N ALA A 430 30.14 0.31 10.88
CA ALA A 430 30.07 -1.09 10.40
C ALA A 430 30.24 -2.12 11.53
N SER A 431 30.71 -1.71 12.70
CA SER A 431 30.78 -2.57 13.88
C SER A 431 29.38 -2.83 14.48
N LYS A 432 29.23 -3.95 15.24
CA LYS A 432 27.99 -4.18 16.01
C LYS A 432 27.67 -3.01 16.94
N ALA A 433 28.69 -2.42 17.55
CA ALA A 433 28.55 -1.27 18.44
C ALA A 433 28.10 0.00 17.68
N GLY A 434 28.56 0.18 16.43
CA GLY A 434 28.14 1.28 15.58
C GLY A 434 26.68 1.18 15.15
N VAL A 435 26.25 0.01 14.67
CA VAL A 435 24.83 -0.24 14.33
C VAL A 435 23.94 -0.06 15.55
N LEU A 436 24.37 -0.53 16.73
CA LEU A 436 23.62 -0.32 17.98
C LEU A 436 23.47 1.17 18.30
N LYS A 437 24.51 2.00 18.11
CA LYS A 437 24.40 3.45 18.29
C LYS A 437 23.37 4.09 17.35
N LEU A 438 23.31 3.63 16.09
CA LEU A 438 22.29 4.11 15.14
C LEU A 438 20.88 3.70 15.60
N LEU A 439 20.70 2.47 16.08
CA LEU A 439 19.41 2.02 16.63
C LEU A 439 19.05 2.71 17.95
N GLU A 440 20.02 3.03 18.78
CA GLU A 440 19.84 3.85 20.00
C GLU A 440 19.39 5.27 19.64
N LYS A 441 20.01 5.89 18.61
CA LYS A 441 19.55 7.17 18.08
C LYS A 441 18.12 7.09 17.56
N ALA A 442 17.78 6.05 16.80
CA ALA A 442 16.40 5.82 16.32
C ALA A 442 15.41 5.67 17.49
N ARG A 443 15.80 4.95 18.55
CA ARG A 443 15.01 4.82 19.79
C ARG A 443 14.83 6.17 20.48
N ASP A 444 15.90 6.93 20.66
CA ASP A 444 15.88 8.24 21.32
C ASP A 444 15.04 9.26 20.53
N ASP A 445 15.08 9.21 19.19
CA ASP A 445 14.22 10.01 18.34
C ASP A 445 12.74 9.62 18.51
N LEU A 446 12.43 8.32 18.60
CA LEU A 446 11.09 7.84 18.91
C LEU A 446 10.62 8.26 20.29
N GLU A 447 11.48 8.15 21.31
CA GLU A 447 11.17 8.52 22.69
C GLU A 447 10.88 10.01 22.82
N ASN A 448 11.63 10.83 22.08
CA ASN A 448 11.48 12.28 22.05
C ASN A 448 10.48 12.77 20.99
N LEU A 449 9.75 11.85 20.37
CA LEU A 449 8.72 12.13 19.35
C LEU A 449 9.25 12.94 18.16
N ARG A 450 10.50 12.69 17.78
CA ARG A 450 11.12 13.33 16.61
C ARG A 450 10.70 12.64 15.31
N PRO A 451 10.61 13.38 14.21
CA PRO A 451 10.37 12.79 12.89
C PRO A 451 11.50 11.83 12.51
N LEU A 452 11.23 10.99 11.50
CA LEU A 452 12.21 10.05 10.98
C LEU A 452 13.43 10.79 10.39
N ASP A 453 14.60 10.45 10.87
CA ASP A 453 15.88 10.97 10.35
C ASP A 453 16.28 10.17 9.10
N TRP A 454 16.20 10.81 7.93
CA TRP A 454 16.49 10.16 6.66
C TRP A 454 17.99 9.90 6.43
N ASP A 455 18.89 10.65 7.07
CA ASP A 455 20.33 10.35 7.04
C ASP A 455 20.63 9.06 7.81
N LEU A 456 19.90 8.83 8.92
CA LEU A 456 19.99 7.58 9.66
C LEU A 456 19.38 6.41 8.86
N VAL A 457 18.24 6.63 8.19
CA VAL A 457 17.62 5.61 7.33
C VAL A 457 18.57 5.22 6.22
N GLU A 458 19.17 6.18 5.52
CA GLU A 458 20.13 5.89 4.45
C GLU A 458 21.28 5.01 4.95
N GLN A 459 21.86 5.34 6.11
CA GLN A 459 22.97 4.59 6.67
C GLN A 459 22.59 3.15 7.01
N ILE A 460 21.44 2.92 7.62
CA ILE A 460 21.02 1.59 8.10
C ILE A 460 20.49 0.72 6.97
N THR A 461 19.81 1.30 5.99
CA THR A 461 19.21 0.54 4.88
C THR A 461 20.18 0.27 3.73
N ARG A 462 21.33 0.93 3.71
CA ARG A 462 22.35 0.72 2.67
C ARG A 462 23.02 -0.62 2.83
N VAL A 463 22.87 -1.51 1.84
CA VAL A 463 23.36 -2.89 1.89
C VAL A 463 24.51 -3.12 0.92
N ARG A 464 25.35 -4.15 1.24
CA ARG A 464 26.53 -4.50 0.47
C ARG A 464 26.18 -5.02 -0.93
N HIS A 465 27.15 -4.92 -1.83
CA HIS A 465 26.99 -5.37 -3.22
C HIS A 465 27.04 -6.89 -3.39
N ASP A 466 27.56 -7.63 -2.42
CA ASP A 466 27.71 -9.10 -2.49
C ASP A 466 26.46 -9.88 -2.05
N HIS A 467 25.37 -9.19 -1.70
CA HIS A 467 24.11 -9.80 -1.32
C HIS A 467 23.26 -10.13 -2.56
N THR A 468 22.91 -11.40 -2.76
CA THR A 468 21.99 -11.82 -3.84
C THR A 468 20.55 -11.68 -3.36
N PRO A 469 19.67 -10.97 -4.11
CA PRO A 469 18.26 -10.85 -3.75
C PRO A 469 17.54 -12.22 -3.73
N ALA A 470 16.55 -12.37 -2.85
CA ALA A 470 15.74 -13.59 -2.77
C ALA A 470 14.79 -13.77 -3.98
N ASN A 471 14.46 -12.67 -4.67
CA ASN A 471 13.60 -12.67 -5.85
C ASN A 471 14.35 -12.05 -7.04
N HIS A 472 14.25 -12.68 -8.18
CA HIS A 472 14.98 -12.31 -9.40
C HIS A 472 14.32 -11.15 -10.20
N HIS A 473 13.13 -10.73 -9.84
CA HIS A 473 12.32 -9.77 -10.64
C HIS A 473 13.03 -8.43 -10.81
N GLY A 474 13.51 -7.80 -9.74
CA GLY A 474 14.20 -6.51 -9.81
C GLY A 474 15.50 -6.57 -10.63
N THR A 475 16.22 -7.70 -10.58
CA THR A 475 17.40 -7.95 -11.45
C THR A 475 17.00 -7.94 -12.92
N HIS A 476 15.88 -8.56 -13.25
CA HIS A 476 15.38 -8.63 -14.62
C HIS A 476 14.92 -7.26 -15.13
N VAL A 477 14.16 -6.50 -14.32
CA VAL A 477 13.77 -5.12 -14.60
C VAL A 477 14.99 -4.23 -14.86
N ALA A 478 15.98 -4.33 -13.98
CA ALA A 478 17.24 -3.60 -14.10
C ALA A 478 18.02 -3.99 -15.37
N GLY A 479 18.00 -5.28 -15.73
CA GLY A 479 18.60 -5.80 -16.96
C GLY A 479 17.94 -5.26 -18.22
N THR A 480 16.62 -5.19 -18.24
CA THR A 480 15.86 -4.57 -19.35
C THR A 480 16.19 -3.08 -19.50
N LEU A 481 16.31 -2.36 -18.40
CA LEU A 481 16.67 -0.95 -18.40
C LEU A 481 18.13 -0.73 -18.82
N GLY A 482 19.07 -1.45 -18.17
CA GLY A 482 20.49 -1.10 -18.27
C GLY A 482 21.44 -2.27 -18.35
N GLY A 483 20.98 -3.50 -18.63
CA GLY A 483 21.84 -4.65 -18.79
C GLY A 483 22.73 -4.56 -20.03
N ARG A 484 23.90 -5.21 -19.99
CA ARG A 484 24.79 -5.44 -21.13
C ARG A 484 25.58 -6.70 -20.93
N TRP A 485 25.48 -7.63 -21.85
CA TRP A 485 26.19 -8.92 -21.76
C TRP A 485 26.52 -9.49 -23.13
N PRO A 486 27.60 -10.31 -23.24
CA PRO A 486 27.91 -11.03 -24.45
C PRO A 486 27.01 -12.26 -24.59
N GLU A 487 26.49 -12.53 -25.79
CA GLU A 487 25.69 -13.70 -26.13
C GLU A 487 26.21 -14.39 -27.38
N ALA A 488 26.34 -15.71 -27.35
CA ALA A 488 26.76 -16.50 -28.49
C ALA A 488 25.60 -16.62 -29.51
N GLN A 489 25.84 -16.16 -30.76
CA GLN A 489 24.92 -16.33 -31.87
C GLN A 489 25.64 -17.10 -33.00
N GLY A 490 25.52 -18.44 -33.01
CA GLY A 490 26.30 -19.31 -33.87
C GLY A 490 27.81 -19.21 -33.57
N ASP A 491 28.61 -18.90 -34.59
CA ASP A 491 30.07 -18.75 -34.45
C ASP A 491 30.52 -17.35 -34.00
N LYS A 492 29.57 -16.46 -33.68
CA LYS A 492 29.85 -15.08 -33.27
C LYS A 492 29.30 -14.79 -31.89
N THR A 493 30.02 -14.00 -31.12
CA THR A 493 29.51 -13.41 -29.88
C THR A 493 29.06 -11.97 -30.18
N VAL A 494 27.85 -11.64 -29.76
CA VAL A 494 27.26 -10.30 -29.92
C VAL A 494 26.92 -9.69 -28.58
N TRP A 495 26.93 -8.35 -28.51
CA TRP A 495 26.46 -7.65 -27.34
C TRP A 495 24.92 -7.61 -27.32
N VAL A 496 24.34 -8.13 -26.25
CA VAL A 496 22.92 -7.90 -25.92
C VAL A 496 22.88 -6.73 -24.93
N GLU A 497 22.03 -5.76 -25.25
CA GLU A 497 21.98 -4.49 -24.51
C GLU A 497 20.54 -4.13 -24.14
N GLY A 498 20.33 -3.73 -22.90
CA GLY A 498 19.12 -3.04 -22.47
C GLY A 498 18.97 -1.66 -23.11
N MET A 499 17.99 -0.91 -22.65
CA MET A 499 17.69 0.42 -23.17
C MET A 499 18.88 1.40 -23.02
N CYS A 500 19.59 1.34 -21.90
CA CYS A 500 20.64 2.25 -21.49
C CYS A 500 21.84 1.48 -20.90
N PRO A 501 22.73 0.89 -21.73
CA PRO A 501 23.78 -0.02 -21.26
C PRO A 501 24.85 0.62 -20.36
N ASP A 502 24.97 1.93 -20.30
CA ASP A 502 25.92 2.66 -19.46
C ASP A 502 25.28 3.30 -18.23
N ILE A 503 23.96 3.21 -18.05
CA ILE A 503 23.25 3.88 -16.97
C ILE A 503 23.72 3.40 -15.59
N LYS A 504 23.76 4.30 -14.61
CA LYS A 504 23.98 3.98 -13.21
C LYS A 504 22.66 3.64 -12.55
N LEU A 505 22.60 2.49 -11.89
CA LEU A 505 21.42 1.97 -11.23
C LEU A 505 21.52 2.16 -9.71
N ILE A 506 20.41 2.50 -9.09
CA ILE A 506 20.25 2.52 -7.63
C ILE A 506 19.15 1.54 -7.29
N ASP A 507 19.49 0.54 -6.49
CA ASP A 507 18.60 -0.54 -6.07
C ASP A 507 17.85 -0.15 -4.79
N PHE A 508 16.53 -0.17 -4.84
CA PHE A 508 15.66 -0.06 -3.67
C PHE A 508 14.86 -1.35 -3.54
N ASN A 509 15.34 -2.27 -2.73
CA ASN A 509 14.60 -3.49 -2.39
C ASN A 509 13.42 -3.15 -1.45
N VAL A 510 12.20 -3.31 -1.96
CA VAL A 510 10.95 -3.07 -1.22
C VAL A 510 10.16 -4.36 -0.98
N MET A 511 10.59 -5.48 -1.58
CA MET A 511 9.93 -6.77 -1.53
C MET A 511 10.84 -7.76 -0.76
N GLY A 512 10.59 -7.94 0.53
CA GLY A 512 11.28 -8.97 1.32
C GLY A 512 10.89 -10.38 0.88
N GLY A 513 11.15 -11.39 1.72
CA GLY A 513 10.73 -12.78 1.46
C GLY A 513 9.20 -12.97 1.39
N SER A 514 8.42 -11.92 1.56
CA SER A 514 6.96 -11.88 1.43
C SER A 514 6.56 -10.55 0.78
N LEU A 515 5.63 -10.60 -0.17
CA LEU A 515 5.03 -9.41 -0.81
C LEU A 515 4.16 -8.57 0.15
N LYS A 516 3.98 -9.03 1.39
CA LYS A 516 3.20 -8.33 2.42
C LYS A 516 3.96 -7.13 2.96
N ALA A 517 3.26 -6.01 3.13
CA ALA A 517 3.79 -4.73 3.60
C ALA A 517 4.65 -3.94 2.59
N THR A 518 4.52 -4.21 1.30
CA THR A 518 5.30 -3.57 0.23
C THR A 518 5.01 -2.07 0.10
N GLU A 519 3.76 -1.63 0.23
CA GLU A 519 3.37 -0.21 0.02
C GLU A 519 4.12 0.75 0.93
N PHE A 520 4.32 0.40 2.22
CA PHE A 520 5.06 1.23 3.16
C PHE A 520 6.54 1.37 2.77
N ALA A 521 7.17 0.28 2.34
CA ALA A 521 8.55 0.28 1.88
C ALA A 521 8.73 1.07 0.57
N VAL A 522 7.77 0.97 -0.36
CA VAL A 522 7.75 1.75 -1.61
C VAL A 522 7.67 3.26 -1.33
N ILE A 523 6.78 3.67 -0.43
CA ILE A 523 6.66 5.08 -0.02
C ILE A 523 7.97 5.55 0.65
N ALA A 524 8.56 4.73 1.51
CA ALA A 524 9.82 5.06 2.15
C ALA A 524 10.98 5.18 1.15
N ALA A 525 11.04 4.30 0.13
CA ALA A 525 12.03 4.41 -0.94
C ALA A 525 11.90 5.74 -1.70
N MET A 526 10.69 6.13 -2.06
CA MET A 526 10.45 7.42 -2.74
C MET A 526 10.85 8.62 -1.88
N ARG A 527 10.59 8.57 -0.57
CA ARG A 527 11.02 9.63 0.37
C ARG A 527 12.52 9.68 0.54
N LEU A 528 13.19 8.54 0.56
CA LEU A 528 14.65 8.51 0.58
C LEU A 528 15.23 9.08 -0.73
N ILE A 529 14.65 8.78 -1.90
CA ILE A 529 15.05 9.38 -3.18
C ILE A 529 14.93 10.91 -3.11
N ARG A 530 13.82 11.42 -2.60
CA ARG A 530 13.63 12.86 -2.43
C ARG A 530 14.67 13.46 -1.49
N HIS A 531 14.92 12.85 -0.35
CA HIS A 531 15.95 13.28 0.60
C HIS A 531 17.34 13.30 -0.04
N LEU A 532 17.71 12.27 -0.81
CA LEU A 532 18.98 12.21 -1.54
C LEU A 532 19.13 13.36 -2.54
N ASN A 533 18.06 13.80 -3.19
CA ASN A 533 18.09 14.93 -4.11
C ASN A 533 18.08 16.27 -3.37
N GLU A 534 17.28 16.41 -2.30
CA GLU A 534 17.14 17.69 -1.55
C GLU A 534 18.41 18.10 -0.80
N ARG A 535 19.22 17.15 -0.32
CA ARG A 535 20.46 17.47 0.41
C ARG A 535 21.66 17.79 -0.49
N ASN A 536 21.54 17.64 -1.80
CA ASN A 536 22.59 17.91 -2.78
C ASN A 536 22.19 19.08 -3.68
N ASP A 537 23.18 19.82 -4.18
CA ASP A 537 22.97 20.93 -5.12
C ASP A 537 22.64 20.47 -6.55
N PHE A 538 22.54 19.15 -6.77
CA PHE A 538 22.24 18.53 -8.05
C PHE A 538 21.36 17.28 -7.85
N MET A 539 20.64 16.88 -8.89
CA MET A 539 19.86 15.65 -8.84
C MET A 539 20.74 14.41 -8.78
N VAL A 540 20.66 13.68 -7.66
CA VAL A 540 21.34 12.39 -7.46
C VAL A 540 20.58 11.27 -8.16
N VAL A 541 19.25 11.31 -8.15
CA VAL A 541 18.35 10.34 -8.76
C VAL A 541 17.46 11.06 -9.76
N HIS A 542 17.59 10.75 -11.04
CA HIS A 542 16.89 11.43 -12.13
C HIS A 542 15.52 10.84 -12.41
N GLY A 543 15.34 9.55 -12.17
CA GLY A 543 14.08 8.86 -12.35
C GLY A 543 13.97 7.59 -11.52
N ALA A 544 12.76 7.09 -11.41
CA ALA A 544 12.42 5.86 -10.70
C ALA A 544 11.52 4.97 -11.55
N ASN A 545 11.82 3.67 -11.56
CA ASN A 545 11.02 2.62 -12.17
C ASN A 545 10.31 1.82 -11.08
N LEU A 546 8.98 1.75 -11.15
CA LEU A 546 8.12 0.98 -10.28
C LEU A 546 7.44 -0.14 -11.09
N SER A 547 8.14 -1.26 -11.23
CA SER A 547 7.62 -2.44 -11.91
C SER A 547 6.77 -3.29 -10.97
N LEU A 548 5.87 -2.66 -10.26
CA LEU A 548 4.96 -3.29 -9.31
C LEU A 548 3.52 -2.81 -9.54
N ALA A 549 2.57 -3.63 -9.14
CA ALA A 549 1.15 -3.35 -9.28
C ALA A 549 0.44 -3.65 -7.96
N ILE A 550 -0.14 -2.62 -7.37
CA ILE A 550 -0.97 -2.73 -6.18
C ILE A 550 -2.42 -2.62 -6.63
N PRO A 551 -3.26 -3.65 -6.38
CA PRO A 551 -4.66 -3.60 -6.76
C PRO A 551 -5.35 -2.36 -6.20
N HIS A 552 -6.07 -1.63 -7.05
CA HIS A 552 -6.80 -0.43 -6.64
C HIS A 552 -8.25 -0.77 -6.33
N ASP A 553 -8.70 -0.45 -5.13
CA ASP A 553 -10.10 -0.54 -4.75
C ASP A 553 -10.77 0.84 -4.89
N VAL A 554 -11.47 1.03 -5.98
CA VAL A 554 -12.18 2.28 -6.30
C VAL A 554 -13.33 2.60 -5.32
N THR A 555 -13.73 1.64 -4.51
CA THR A 555 -14.79 1.86 -3.52
C THR A 555 -14.27 2.58 -2.28
N ASN A 556 -12.98 2.42 -1.98
CA ASN A 556 -12.35 2.91 -0.76
C ASN A 556 -11.49 4.17 -0.97
N TYR A 557 -10.85 4.28 -2.14
CA TYR A 557 -10.00 5.43 -2.47
C TYR A 557 -10.51 6.13 -3.73
N ALA A 558 -10.43 7.44 -3.73
CA ALA A 558 -10.50 8.19 -4.96
C ALA A 558 -9.33 7.77 -5.86
N CYS A 559 -9.59 7.57 -7.14
CA CYS A 559 -8.61 7.02 -8.08
C CYS A 559 -7.36 7.91 -8.17
N GLY A 560 -6.19 7.30 -8.05
CA GLY A 560 -4.91 8.02 -8.00
C GLY A 560 -4.66 8.81 -6.71
N ARG A 561 -5.39 8.54 -5.62
CA ARG A 561 -5.25 9.20 -4.32
C ARG A 561 -4.88 8.25 -3.17
N THR A 562 -4.47 7.04 -3.49
CA THR A 562 -3.86 6.15 -2.49
C THR A 562 -2.54 6.75 -1.98
N PRO A 563 -2.07 6.38 -0.79
CA PRO A 563 -0.82 6.91 -0.23
C PRO A 563 0.37 6.79 -1.20
N VAL A 564 0.51 5.66 -1.88
CA VAL A 564 1.59 5.45 -2.87
C VAL A 564 1.44 6.38 -4.08
N CYS A 565 0.21 6.60 -4.58
CA CYS A 565 -0.04 7.53 -5.68
C CYS A 565 0.30 8.98 -5.30
N VAL A 566 -0.09 9.41 -4.10
CA VAL A 566 0.22 10.76 -3.58
C VAL A 566 1.73 10.98 -3.45
N GLU A 567 2.47 9.97 -2.97
CA GLU A 567 3.92 10.08 -2.86
C GLU A 567 4.60 10.10 -4.25
N CYS A 568 4.07 9.33 -5.23
CA CYS A 568 4.53 9.42 -6.63
C CYS A 568 4.32 10.83 -7.21
N GLU A 569 3.15 11.45 -6.99
CA GLU A 569 2.88 12.83 -7.41
C GLU A 569 3.87 13.82 -6.78
N THR A 570 4.17 13.63 -5.49
CA THR A 570 5.16 14.44 -4.77
C THR A 570 6.55 14.29 -5.38
N LEU A 571 6.97 13.06 -5.68
CA LEU A 571 8.27 12.77 -6.26
C LEU A 571 8.40 13.37 -7.68
N VAL A 572 7.36 13.27 -8.51
CA VAL A 572 7.32 13.90 -9.85
C VAL A 572 7.36 15.43 -9.74
N ASN A 573 6.67 16.02 -8.79
CA ASN A 573 6.72 17.47 -8.58
C ASN A 573 8.11 17.96 -8.11
N ASN A 574 8.92 17.09 -7.51
CA ASN A 574 10.32 17.34 -7.19
C ASN A 574 11.27 17.06 -8.38
N GLY A 575 10.73 16.86 -9.57
CA GLY A 575 11.49 16.75 -10.82
C GLY A 575 11.95 15.34 -11.19
N VAL A 576 11.68 14.31 -10.37
CA VAL A 576 12.05 12.92 -10.65
C VAL A 576 11.04 12.31 -11.62
N VAL A 577 11.50 11.72 -12.70
CA VAL A 577 10.60 10.97 -13.61
C VAL A 577 10.20 9.68 -12.95
N VAL A 578 8.89 9.47 -12.77
CA VAL A 578 8.35 8.23 -12.22
C VAL A 578 7.63 7.46 -13.32
N VAL A 579 8.09 6.22 -13.55
CA VAL A 579 7.51 5.30 -14.53
C VAL A 579 6.93 4.09 -13.78
N ALA A 580 5.70 3.73 -14.05
CA ALA A 580 5.04 2.62 -13.40
C ALA A 580 4.37 1.65 -14.38
N ALA A 581 4.36 0.38 -14.02
CA ALA A 581 3.59 -0.64 -14.72
C ALA A 581 2.08 -0.38 -14.60
N ALA A 582 1.32 -0.61 -15.68
CA ALA A 582 -0.13 -0.49 -15.66
C ALA A 582 -0.81 -1.60 -14.84
N GLY A 583 -0.15 -2.74 -14.70
CA GLY A 583 -0.68 -3.97 -14.08
C GLY A 583 -1.02 -5.04 -15.13
N ASN A 584 -1.30 -6.26 -14.66
CA ASN A 584 -1.53 -7.43 -15.50
C ASN A 584 -2.95 -7.99 -15.37
N ALA A 585 -3.91 -7.14 -14.98
CA ALA A 585 -5.30 -7.52 -14.74
C ALA A 585 -6.23 -7.26 -15.93
N GLY A 586 -5.69 -7.08 -17.15
CA GLY A 586 -6.49 -6.90 -18.38
C GLY A 586 -7.29 -8.12 -18.82
N TYR A 587 -6.92 -9.31 -18.31
CA TYR A 587 -7.61 -10.56 -18.55
C TYR A 587 -7.63 -11.41 -17.28
N ASN A 588 -8.80 -11.82 -16.87
CA ASN A 588 -8.98 -12.63 -15.68
C ASN A 588 -9.88 -13.83 -15.96
N VAL A 589 -9.64 -14.93 -15.26
CA VAL A 589 -10.51 -16.11 -15.30
C VAL A 589 -11.27 -16.17 -13.98
N PHE A 590 -12.55 -15.83 -14.06
CA PHE A 590 -13.45 -15.90 -12.91
C PHE A 590 -13.92 -17.33 -12.70
N LYS A 591 -13.55 -17.94 -11.60
CA LYS A 591 -13.97 -19.28 -11.23
C LYS A 591 -15.38 -19.23 -10.64
N THR A 592 -16.34 -19.87 -11.31
CA THR A 592 -17.69 -20.10 -10.77
C THR A 592 -17.85 -21.56 -10.37
N LYS A 593 -18.97 -21.90 -9.68
CA LYS A 593 -19.25 -23.30 -9.30
C LYS A 593 -19.36 -24.23 -10.53
N ASP A 594 -19.85 -23.71 -11.67
CA ASP A 594 -20.19 -24.53 -12.84
C ASP A 594 -19.11 -24.48 -13.93
N ARG A 595 -18.35 -23.40 -14.04
CA ARG A 595 -17.34 -23.22 -15.09
C ARG A 595 -16.40 -22.03 -14.79
N ASP A 596 -15.24 -22.06 -15.40
CA ASP A 596 -14.34 -20.93 -15.48
C ASP A 596 -14.79 -19.97 -16.60
N ILE A 597 -14.94 -18.69 -16.27
CA ILE A 597 -15.37 -17.65 -17.23
C ILE A 597 -14.19 -16.73 -17.50
N PRO A 598 -13.57 -16.82 -18.70
CA PRO A 598 -12.54 -15.88 -19.09
C PRO A 598 -13.16 -14.54 -19.49
N LEU A 599 -12.69 -13.44 -18.92
CA LEU A 599 -13.19 -12.09 -19.20
C LEU A 599 -12.01 -11.10 -19.34
N HIS A 600 -12.14 -10.22 -20.33
CA HIS A 600 -11.33 -9.02 -20.37
C HIS A 600 -11.86 -8.00 -19.36
N THR A 601 -10.97 -7.42 -18.59
CA THR A 601 -11.31 -6.45 -17.54
C THR A 601 -10.91 -5.05 -18.01
N GLU A 602 -11.89 -4.16 -18.10
CA GLU A 602 -11.66 -2.72 -18.28
C GLU A 602 -11.47 -2.05 -16.92
N THR A 603 -10.94 -0.82 -16.92
CA THR A 603 -10.69 -0.04 -15.71
C THR A 603 -9.85 -0.83 -14.68
N SER A 604 -8.82 -1.49 -15.21
CA SER A 604 -7.98 -2.43 -14.45
C SER A 604 -6.57 -1.90 -14.12
N ILE A 605 -6.34 -0.60 -14.34
CA ILE A 605 -5.05 0.03 -14.00
C ILE A 605 -4.80 -0.10 -12.50
N ALA A 606 -3.64 -0.64 -12.16
CA ALA A 606 -3.20 -0.79 -10.77
C ALA A 606 -2.45 0.46 -10.27
N ASP A 607 -2.38 0.64 -8.94
CA ASP A 607 -1.53 1.65 -8.34
C ASP A 607 -0.04 1.21 -8.38
N PRO A 608 0.89 2.16 -8.56
CA PRO A 608 0.71 3.59 -8.66
C PRO A 608 0.37 4.12 -10.06
N GLY A 609 0.07 3.25 -11.04
CA GLY A 609 -0.29 3.65 -12.40
C GLY A 609 -1.51 4.58 -12.51
N ASN A 610 -2.38 4.59 -11.50
CA ASN A 610 -3.52 5.53 -11.43
C ASN A 610 -3.12 6.97 -11.08
N ALA A 611 -1.90 7.23 -10.61
CA ALA A 611 -1.41 8.59 -10.36
C ALA A 611 -1.30 9.37 -11.69
N GLU A 612 -1.71 10.63 -11.68
CA GLU A 612 -1.82 11.44 -12.92
C GLU A 612 -0.46 11.76 -13.52
N ALA A 613 0.48 12.21 -12.69
CA ALA A 613 1.80 12.63 -13.13
C ALA A 613 2.74 11.48 -13.50
N VAL A 614 2.50 10.27 -13.01
CA VAL A 614 3.27 9.07 -13.31
C VAL A 614 3.12 8.68 -14.77
N ILE A 615 4.18 8.22 -15.41
CA ILE A 615 4.13 7.62 -16.74
C ILE A 615 3.72 6.16 -16.59
N THR A 616 2.47 5.85 -16.90
CA THR A 616 1.91 4.51 -16.75
C THR A 616 2.04 3.73 -18.04
N VAL A 617 2.62 2.54 -17.98
CA VAL A 617 3.04 1.78 -19.15
C VAL A 617 2.30 0.46 -19.25
N GLY A 618 1.58 0.28 -20.37
CA GLY A 618 1.00 -0.99 -20.78
C GLY A 618 1.98 -1.84 -21.60
N SER A 619 1.63 -3.11 -21.83
CA SER A 619 2.47 -4.11 -22.49
C SER A 619 2.07 -4.39 -23.95
N THR A 620 3.09 -4.59 -24.82
CA THR A 620 2.93 -5.11 -26.18
C THR A 620 3.85 -6.29 -26.43
N HIS A 621 3.64 -7.00 -27.56
CA HIS A 621 4.56 -8.02 -28.02
C HIS A 621 5.94 -7.41 -28.38
N ARG A 622 7.02 -8.16 -28.11
CA ARG A 622 8.40 -7.68 -28.24
C ARG A 622 8.84 -7.29 -29.65
N LEU A 623 8.39 -7.99 -30.68
CA LEU A 623 8.87 -7.84 -32.05
C LEU A 623 7.85 -7.21 -32.99
N GLU A 624 6.59 -7.56 -32.86
CA GLU A 624 5.54 -7.19 -33.82
C GLU A 624 4.32 -6.57 -33.12
N PRO A 625 4.47 -5.41 -32.47
CA PRO A 625 3.38 -4.77 -31.74
C PRO A 625 2.22 -4.33 -32.68
N HIS A 626 2.50 -4.03 -33.96
CA HIS A 626 1.46 -3.70 -34.93
C HIS A 626 0.55 -4.87 -35.27
N ASN A 627 1.11 -6.08 -35.33
CA ASN A 627 0.37 -7.30 -35.64
C ASN A 627 -0.37 -7.86 -34.43
N TYR A 628 0.33 -8.00 -33.30
CA TYR A 628 -0.20 -8.59 -32.08
C TYR A 628 -0.93 -7.58 -31.18
N GLY A 629 -0.60 -6.28 -31.28
CA GLY A 629 -1.24 -5.22 -30.51
C GLY A 629 -0.79 -5.20 -29.05
N VAL A 630 -1.70 -4.75 -28.20
CA VAL A 630 -1.51 -4.70 -26.74
C VAL A 630 -1.69 -6.11 -26.18
N SER A 631 -0.77 -6.52 -25.30
CA SER A 631 -0.78 -7.86 -24.66
C SER A 631 -2.11 -8.10 -23.94
N TYR A 632 -2.64 -9.31 -24.03
CA TYR A 632 -3.97 -9.67 -23.51
C TYR A 632 -4.10 -9.43 -22.01
N PHE A 633 -3.02 -9.62 -21.26
CA PHE A 633 -2.95 -9.43 -19.80
C PHE A 633 -2.78 -7.96 -19.39
N SER A 634 -2.32 -7.08 -20.29
CA SER A 634 -2.06 -5.67 -19.94
C SER A 634 -3.30 -5.00 -19.39
N SER A 635 -3.18 -4.39 -18.20
CA SER A 635 -4.26 -3.60 -17.62
C SER A 635 -4.63 -2.43 -18.53
N ARG A 636 -5.91 -2.07 -18.50
CA ARG A 636 -6.55 -1.13 -19.42
C ARG A 636 -7.27 -0.03 -18.68
N GLY A 637 -7.34 1.12 -19.33
CA GLY A 637 -8.16 2.23 -18.88
C GLY A 637 -9.65 2.10 -19.21
N PRO A 638 -10.39 3.20 -19.04
CA PRO A 638 -9.96 4.38 -18.29
C PRO A 638 -9.68 4.06 -16.81
N THR A 639 -9.08 5.00 -16.08
CA THR A 639 -9.03 4.91 -14.63
C THR A 639 -10.43 4.95 -14.01
N GLY A 640 -10.58 4.56 -12.76
CA GLY A 640 -11.88 4.57 -12.08
C GLY A 640 -12.59 5.93 -12.01
N ASP A 641 -11.86 7.03 -12.20
CA ASP A 641 -12.36 8.40 -12.29
C ASP A 641 -12.43 8.94 -13.75
N GLY A 642 -12.23 8.08 -14.76
CA GLY A 642 -12.41 8.38 -16.16
C GLY A 642 -11.21 9.01 -16.88
N ARG A 643 -10.03 9.12 -16.25
CA ARG A 643 -8.82 9.59 -16.94
C ARG A 643 -8.27 8.52 -17.87
N MET A 644 -7.65 8.96 -18.98
CA MET A 644 -7.05 8.03 -19.93
C MET A 644 -5.70 7.52 -19.39
N LYS A 645 -5.64 6.20 -19.18
CA LYS A 645 -4.45 5.41 -18.85
C LYS A 645 -4.55 4.07 -19.61
N PRO A 646 -3.44 3.36 -19.88
CA PRO A 646 -2.06 3.78 -19.66
C PRO A 646 -1.72 5.05 -20.44
N ASP A 647 -0.59 5.73 -20.13
CA ASP A 647 -0.13 6.87 -20.91
C ASP A 647 0.40 6.44 -22.30
N LEU A 648 1.13 5.31 -22.30
CA LEU A 648 1.68 4.69 -23.52
C LEU A 648 1.94 3.20 -23.27
N VAL A 649 2.35 2.48 -24.31
CA VAL A 649 2.72 1.07 -24.24
C VAL A 649 4.16 0.86 -24.67
N ALA A 650 4.75 -0.23 -24.19
CA ALA A 650 6.10 -0.66 -24.57
C ALA A 650 6.17 -2.20 -24.61
N PRO A 651 7.21 -2.78 -25.19
CA PRO A 651 7.42 -4.22 -25.16
C PRO A 651 7.45 -4.78 -23.74
N GLY A 652 6.63 -5.77 -23.46
CA GLY A 652 6.53 -6.44 -22.17
C GLY A 652 6.10 -7.90 -22.26
N GLU A 653 6.13 -8.48 -23.46
CA GLU A 653 5.79 -9.88 -23.70
C GLU A 653 6.97 -10.63 -24.28
N LYS A 654 7.34 -11.76 -23.64
CA LYS A 654 8.47 -12.63 -24.00
C LYS A 654 9.82 -11.91 -24.00
N ILE A 655 10.22 -11.31 -22.93
CA ILE A 655 11.44 -10.54 -22.83
C ILE A 655 12.54 -11.33 -22.13
N ASP A 656 13.73 -11.34 -22.67
CA ASP A 656 14.89 -12.01 -22.11
C ASP A 656 15.77 -10.99 -21.38
N ALA A 657 16.07 -11.23 -20.12
CA ALA A 657 16.95 -10.38 -19.34
C ALA A 657 17.66 -11.16 -18.22
N PRO A 658 18.70 -10.58 -17.60
CA PRO A 658 19.41 -11.18 -16.48
C PRO A 658 18.48 -11.44 -15.29
N ILE A 659 18.69 -12.57 -14.62
CA ILE A 659 18.12 -12.87 -13.31
C ILE A 659 19.24 -13.17 -12.32
N CYS A 660 18.92 -13.40 -11.04
CA CYS A 660 19.93 -13.68 -10.03
C CYS A 660 20.82 -14.89 -10.37
N ALA A 661 22.01 -14.93 -9.79
CA ALA A 661 22.99 -16.02 -9.92
C ALA A 661 23.48 -16.23 -11.37
N GLN A 662 23.80 -15.15 -12.09
CA GLN A 662 24.36 -15.16 -13.45
C GLN A 662 23.46 -15.85 -14.49
N GLN A 663 22.17 -15.97 -14.23
CA GLN A 663 21.21 -16.62 -15.11
C GLN A 663 20.41 -15.60 -15.95
N PHE A 664 19.69 -16.10 -16.93
CA PHE A 664 18.80 -15.35 -17.79
C PHE A 664 17.45 -16.04 -17.87
N ALA A 665 16.38 -15.27 -17.99
CA ALA A 665 15.04 -15.82 -18.14
C ALA A 665 14.19 -14.97 -19.10
N THR A 666 13.25 -15.63 -19.75
CA THR A 666 12.17 -14.99 -20.53
C THR A 666 10.96 -14.87 -19.62
N LEU A 667 10.48 -13.66 -19.43
CA LEU A 667 9.29 -13.42 -18.59
C LEU A 667 8.29 -12.50 -19.32
N GLU A 668 7.08 -12.22 -18.75
CA GLU A 668 6.03 -11.44 -19.40
C GLU A 668 5.29 -10.53 -18.41
N GLY A 669 5.00 -9.28 -18.83
CA GLY A 669 4.23 -8.35 -18.00
C GLY A 669 4.44 -6.87 -18.29
N THR A 670 3.60 -6.03 -17.74
CA THR A 670 3.73 -4.58 -17.81
C THR A 670 4.93 -4.05 -17.03
N SER A 671 5.42 -4.81 -16.04
CA SER A 671 6.63 -4.46 -15.29
C SER A 671 7.90 -4.45 -16.13
N MET A 672 7.89 -5.07 -17.31
CA MET A 672 9.01 -5.03 -18.25
C MET A 672 8.81 -4.02 -19.33
N ALA A 673 7.58 -3.68 -19.62
CA ALA A 673 7.26 -2.52 -20.41
C ALA A 673 7.74 -1.22 -19.74
N ALA A 674 7.56 -1.10 -18.43
CA ALA A 674 7.99 0.07 -17.65
C ALA A 674 9.49 0.40 -17.79
N PRO A 675 10.46 -0.52 -17.65
CA PRO A 675 11.87 -0.19 -17.82
C PRO A 675 12.25 0.23 -19.24
N HIS A 676 11.52 -0.16 -20.28
CA HIS A 676 11.71 0.38 -21.62
C HIS A 676 11.42 1.88 -21.67
N VAL A 677 10.33 2.31 -21.05
CA VAL A 677 9.96 3.73 -20.98
C VAL A 677 10.90 4.51 -20.04
N SER A 678 11.31 3.89 -18.94
CA SER A 678 12.36 4.44 -18.07
C SER A 678 13.66 4.72 -18.84
N GLY A 679 14.06 3.77 -19.68
CA GLY A 679 15.22 3.95 -20.57
C GLY A 679 15.01 5.06 -21.61
N ALA A 680 13.82 5.14 -22.21
CA ALA A 680 13.50 6.23 -23.14
C ALA A 680 13.61 7.62 -22.48
N ALA A 681 13.09 7.77 -21.27
CA ALA A 681 13.22 8.99 -20.48
C ALA A 681 14.68 9.31 -20.12
N ALA A 682 15.46 8.28 -19.75
CA ALA A 682 16.90 8.44 -19.46
C ALA A 682 17.69 8.88 -20.70
N LEU A 683 17.37 8.36 -21.89
CA LEU A 683 17.99 8.77 -23.16
C LEU A 683 17.68 10.23 -23.52
N LEU A 684 16.44 10.69 -23.26
CA LEU A 684 16.07 12.10 -23.43
C LEU A 684 16.91 13.01 -22.53
N MET A 685 17.03 12.69 -21.24
CA MET A 685 17.82 13.48 -20.29
C MET A 685 19.33 13.46 -20.62
N ALA A 686 19.85 12.32 -21.07
CA ALA A 686 21.25 12.19 -21.45
C ALA A 686 21.59 13.04 -22.69
N ARG A 687 20.67 13.18 -23.63
CA ARG A 687 20.84 13.98 -24.84
C ARG A 687 20.54 15.45 -24.62
N PHE A 688 19.57 15.76 -23.76
CA PHE A 688 19.08 17.10 -23.47
C PHE A 688 19.09 17.34 -21.94
N PRO A 689 20.25 17.70 -21.37
CA PRO A 689 20.40 17.91 -19.91
C PRO A 689 19.41 18.94 -19.32
N GLU A 690 18.91 19.87 -20.12
CA GLU A 690 17.88 20.85 -19.73
C GLU A 690 16.52 20.22 -19.38
N LEU A 691 16.29 18.96 -19.74
CA LEU A 691 15.11 18.22 -19.34
C LEU A 691 15.22 17.60 -17.95
N ILE A 692 16.43 17.55 -17.36
CA ILE A 692 16.62 17.05 -16.00
C ILE A 692 15.84 17.95 -15.04
N GLY A 693 15.02 17.33 -14.19
CA GLY A 693 14.12 18.06 -13.28
C GLY A 693 12.76 18.44 -13.88
N ASN A 694 12.52 18.17 -15.19
CA ASN A 694 11.26 18.49 -15.85
C ASN A 694 10.50 17.21 -16.27
N ALA A 695 10.11 16.41 -15.29
CA ALA A 695 9.47 15.12 -15.49
C ALA A 695 8.17 15.22 -16.33
N LYS A 696 7.39 16.28 -16.16
CA LYS A 696 6.15 16.50 -16.91
C LYS A 696 6.41 16.74 -18.40
N ARG A 697 7.45 17.48 -18.73
CA ARG A 697 7.84 17.70 -20.14
C ARG A 697 8.35 16.42 -20.78
N ILE A 698 9.11 15.60 -20.06
CA ILE A 698 9.56 14.29 -20.55
C ILE A 698 8.35 13.40 -20.85
N LYS A 699 7.38 13.31 -19.93
CA LYS A 699 6.12 12.58 -20.18
C LYS A 699 5.42 13.06 -21.45
N GLN A 700 5.29 14.37 -21.60
CA GLN A 700 4.66 14.96 -22.79
C GLN A 700 5.40 14.58 -24.07
N ILE A 701 6.74 14.71 -24.11
CA ILE A 701 7.55 14.36 -25.29
C ILE A 701 7.36 12.89 -25.67
N LEU A 702 7.41 11.98 -24.69
CA LEU A 702 7.24 10.55 -24.92
C LEU A 702 5.82 10.22 -25.45
N CYS A 703 4.80 10.87 -24.92
CA CYS A 703 3.42 10.68 -25.40
C CYS A 703 3.21 11.26 -26.80
N ASP A 704 3.72 12.48 -27.08
CA ASP A 704 3.54 13.16 -28.36
C ASP A 704 4.32 12.47 -29.50
N SER A 705 5.43 11.79 -29.18
CA SER A 705 6.26 11.07 -30.15
C SER A 705 5.89 9.60 -30.31
N ALA A 706 4.97 9.06 -29.51
CA ALA A 706 4.58 7.65 -29.54
C ALA A 706 4.03 7.24 -30.93
N THR A 707 4.26 5.97 -31.29
CA THR A 707 3.74 5.41 -32.56
C THR A 707 2.37 4.80 -32.32
N ASP A 708 1.35 5.31 -32.99
CA ASP A 708 -0.01 4.78 -32.92
C ASP A 708 -0.07 3.35 -33.47
N LEU A 709 -0.60 2.43 -32.68
CA LEU A 709 -0.85 1.04 -33.07
C LEU A 709 -2.25 0.81 -33.67
N GLY A 710 -3.05 1.87 -33.81
CA GLY A 710 -4.42 1.79 -34.30
C GLY A 710 -5.38 1.09 -33.31
N ARG A 711 -5.13 1.20 -32.02
CA ARG A 711 -5.98 0.66 -30.94
C ARG A 711 -6.63 1.80 -30.17
N GLU A 712 -7.70 1.47 -29.44
CA GLU A 712 -8.32 2.47 -28.55
C GLU A 712 -7.36 2.99 -27.47
N ARG A 713 -7.52 4.26 -27.12
CA ARG A 713 -6.64 4.90 -26.12
C ARG A 713 -6.65 4.23 -24.75
N ALA A 714 -7.75 3.62 -24.37
CA ALA A 714 -7.83 2.84 -23.14
C ALA A 714 -6.89 1.62 -23.12
N TYR A 715 -6.47 1.14 -24.28
CA TYR A 715 -5.55 0.00 -24.43
C TYR A 715 -4.11 0.45 -24.62
N GLN A 716 -3.85 1.37 -25.57
CA GLN A 716 -2.51 1.75 -25.99
C GLN A 716 -2.01 3.10 -25.43
N GLY A 717 -2.87 3.88 -24.79
CA GLY A 717 -2.55 5.26 -24.44
C GLY A 717 -2.30 6.12 -25.68
N CYS A 718 -1.17 6.81 -25.71
CA CYS A 718 -0.71 7.57 -26.88
C CYS A 718 -0.08 6.66 -27.96
N GLY A 719 0.19 5.39 -27.66
CA GLY A 719 0.80 4.42 -28.56
C GLY A 719 2.08 3.79 -28.02
N LEU A 720 2.82 3.13 -28.91
CA LEU A 720 4.10 2.51 -28.59
C LEU A 720 5.19 3.56 -28.44
N VAL A 721 6.01 3.46 -27.38
CA VAL A 721 7.16 4.31 -27.19
C VAL A 721 8.12 4.25 -28.38
N ASP A 722 8.50 5.41 -28.92
CA ASP A 722 9.41 5.57 -30.05
C ASP A 722 10.56 6.52 -29.68
N VAL A 723 11.68 5.96 -29.28
CA VAL A 723 12.82 6.71 -28.77
C VAL A 723 13.44 7.58 -29.86
N LEU A 724 13.50 7.09 -31.10
CA LEU A 724 14.06 7.85 -32.20
C LEU A 724 13.26 9.12 -32.48
N ARG A 725 11.92 9.00 -32.56
CA ARG A 725 11.04 10.17 -32.72
C ARG A 725 11.09 11.11 -31.53
N ALA A 726 11.16 10.56 -30.29
CA ALA A 726 11.26 11.36 -29.09
C ALA A 726 12.51 12.24 -29.11
N LEU A 727 13.68 11.68 -29.43
CA LEU A 727 14.95 12.45 -29.53
C LEU A 727 14.97 13.45 -30.71
N GLN A 728 14.14 13.24 -31.72
CA GLN A 728 14.02 14.17 -32.88
C GLN A 728 13.04 15.32 -32.62
N SER A 729 12.15 15.18 -31.63
CA SER A 729 11.05 16.11 -31.37
C SER A 729 11.38 17.22 -30.36
N VAL A 730 12.58 17.20 -29.77
CA VAL A 730 13.07 18.20 -28.79
C VAL A 730 13.79 19.34 -29.47
#